data_48a771ccecd4db997c4055912e0c2222
#
_entry.id   48a771ccecd4db997c4055912e0c2222
#
_cell.length_a   1.000
_cell.length_b   1.000
_cell.length_c   1.000
_cell.angle_alpha   90.00
_cell.angle_beta   90.00
_cell.angle_gamma   90.00
#
_symmetry.space_group_name_H-M   'P 1'
#
loop_
_entity.id
_entity.type
_entity.pdbx_description
1 polymer ?
#
loop_
_entity_poly.entity_id
_entity_poly.type
_entity_poly.pdbx_seq_one_letter_code
_entity_poly.pdbx_strand_id
1 'polypeptide(L)'
;MVKAGDKTLESYGYAPNNGPLKTVTYGNGDTQEILYDKEERIRARRWNGESTDAVRYEYDDYGTLEKETDLVNGRIDKDQYDMTGRLVQSTTLEKNTGASGEPTVANTHTVQSLEIGYDSYNRVNRLVQSLEGSKTKTGLVYGDASKTQRPGLSYGLTVDGTQRQSLAYDAMARCTKETVTLPGGQKRENCFTYGTLRHMTDTDSLLSEMSNGTESWSYEYDNVGNITKITSGTKVITYQYDELNQLIRENNGVLGITVLYAYDAGGNMTSRKTYAYTEGAVSTVQTQDLFTYRTEGWKDQLLSWNGKSYAYDAGGNPTVLRGMALTWGEGRRLKRIAATSGEVTFAYDSDGKRVRKTSGGNTTTYYYNGNVLSGLMKRAAGSTGAGTTVQFVYDTQGKPFMLRLNGKTDYFYLYNGLGDITGLVDSSNQVVVRYQYNSWGKVTSTQDTSGVSLATLNPFCYRKYVYDPETGLYCLGSRYYDPEVGRFVNADDFETLTYQMDSVQGKNLYQYCFNNPVNMEDEEGGWPKWVTGINWLATGVTAVCIGISVLTCGVASPVMMAVATTTVVAGTATAVNGAAEIQESVTSKNFVKDKIFKGNEKAYNVYANTTAIVAELGSSVSGGWLVKNKPRIKAYNNIENYKYTKTISDAKHMKRKYNNSVLMQKQIIKYGKMAEDEFGNGYVFSAKGYVNGKERLWRLGVNVLEETVWHFGHGF
;
A
#
# COMPACT_ATOMS: atom_id res chain seq x y z
N MET A 1 4.27 -24.97 -12.19
CA MET A 1 4.36 -25.71 -10.92
C MET A 1 5.41 -25.04 -10.04
N VAL A 2 5.06 -24.75 -8.81
CA VAL A 2 5.90 -24.08 -7.82
C VAL A 2 6.18 -25.03 -6.68
N LYS A 3 7.41 -25.04 -6.19
CA LYS A 3 7.85 -25.96 -5.14
C LYS A 3 8.69 -25.26 -4.07
N ALA A 4 8.51 -25.69 -2.82
CA ALA A 4 9.44 -25.45 -1.73
C ALA A 4 10.11 -26.79 -1.37
N GLY A 5 11.36 -26.96 -1.78
CA GLY A 5 12.04 -28.27 -1.71
C GLY A 5 11.32 -29.30 -2.58
N ASP A 6 10.91 -30.40 -1.99
CA ASP A 6 10.15 -31.50 -2.62
C ASP A 6 8.62 -31.28 -2.60
N LYS A 7 8.14 -30.28 -1.86
CA LYS A 7 6.72 -29.97 -1.72
C LYS A 7 6.24 -29.10 -2.85
N THR A 8 5.17 -29.51 -3.54
CA THR A 8 4.45 -28.65 -4.50
C THR A 8 3.55 -27.70 -3.74
N LEU A 9 3.74 -26.41 -3.95
CA LEU A 9 2.91 -25.34 -3.35
C LEU A 9 1.70 -25.05 -4.23
N GLU A 10 1.94 -24.95 -5.54
CA GLU A 10 0.90 -24.67 -6.53
C GLU A 10 1.26 -25.31 -7.88
N SER A 11 0.25 -25.68 -8.64
CA SER A 11 0.39 -26.06 -10.03
C SER A 11 -0.73 -25.47 -10.89
N TYR A 12 -0.42 -25.15 -12.13
CA TYR A 12 -1.31 -24.45 -13.05
C TYR A 12 -1.59 -25.32 -14.26
N GLY A 13 -2.88 -25.47 -14.60
CA GLY A 13 -3.33 -26.10 -15.82
C GLY A 13 -3.92 -25.07 -16.77
N TYR A 14 -3.49 -25.11 -18.03
CA TYR A 14 -3.93 -24.18 -19.07
C TYR A 14 -4.85 -24.89 -20.07
N ALA A 15 -5.69 -24.13 -20.76
CA ALA A 15 -6.45 -24.62 -21.90
C ALA A 15 -5.48 -25.05 -23.02
N PRO A 16 -5.89 -25.98 -23.93
CA PRO A 16 -5.04 -26.41 -25.05
C PRO A 16 -4.55 -25.24 -25.92
N ASN A 17 -3.45 -25.46 -26.64
CA ASN A 17 -2.86 -24.49 -27.59
C ASN A 17 -2.41 -23.17 -26.96
N ASN A 18 -1.80 -23.20 -25.75
CA ASN A 18 -1.41 -22.02 -24.97
C ASN A 18 -2.58 -21.11 -24.61
N GLY A 19 -3.76 -21.69 -24.44
CA GLY A 19 -4.95 -20.96 -23.99
C GLY A 19 -4.88 -20.47 -22.54
N PRO A 20 -5.93 -19.81 -22.05
CA PRO A 20 -5.95 -19.19 -20.72
C PRO A 20 -5.80 -20.21 -19.59
N LEU A 21 -5.42 -19.72 -18.39
CA LEU A 21 -5.31 -20.51 -17.17
C LEU A 21 -6.67 -21.12 -16.81
N LYS A 22 -6.75 -22.45 -16.79
CA LYS A 22 -7.99 -23.18 -16.52
C LYS A 22 -8.13 -23.67 -15.10
N THR A 23 -7.02 -24.16 -14.52
CA THR A 23 -7.04 -24.73 -13.16
C THR A 23 -5.84 -24.29 -12.36
N VAL A 24 -6.05 -24.05 -11.07
CA VAL A 24 -5.00 -23.89 -10.06
C VAL A 24 -5.19 -25.00 -9.03
N THR A 25 -4.13 -25.78 -8.77
CA THR A 25 -4.11 -26.78 -7.70
C THR A 25 -3.13 -26.34 -6.64
N TYR A 26 -3.61 -26.20 -5.43
CA TYR A 26 -2.84 -25.77 -4.26
C TYR A 26 -2.20 -26.97 -3.54
N GLY A 27 -1.13 -26.71 -2.79
CA GLY A 27 -0.39 -27.76 -2.08
C GLY A 27 -1.20 -28.49 -1.01
N ASN A 28 -2.25 -27.90 -0.48
CA ASN A 28 -3.19 -28.55 0.44
C ASN A 28 -4.21 -29.46 -0.27
N GLY A 29 -4.17 -29.54 -1.60
CA GLY A 29 -5.08 -30.36 -2.41
C GLY A 29 -6.31 -29.64 -2.93
N ASP A 30 -6.58 -28.40 -2.50
CA ASP A 30 -7.66 -27.60 -3.07
C ASP A 30 -7.42 -27.30 -4.54
N THR A 31 -8.50 -27.28 -5.32
CA THR A 31 -8.44 -26.92 -6.74
C THR A 31 -9.42 -25.80 -7.06
N GLN A 32 -8.97 -24.84 -7.87
CA GLN A 32 -9.83 -23.83 -8.46
C GLN A 32 -9.95 -24.07 -9.96
N GLU A 33 -11.18 -24.15 -10.47
CA GLU A 33 -11.46 -24.14 -11.91
C GLU A 33 -11.92 -22.76 -12.33
N ILE A 34 -11.37 -22.24 -13.44
CA ILE A 34 -11.71 -20.94 -14.05
C ILE A 34 -12.44 -21.23 -15.36
N LEU A 35 -13.63 -20.70 -15.49
CA LEU A 35 -14.48 -20.88 -16.66
C LEU A 35 -14.57 -19.55 -17.44
N TYR A 36 -14.47 -19.64 -18.76
CA TYR A 36 -14.44 -18.48 -19.65
C TYR A 36 -15.69 -18.44 -20.54
N ASP A 37 -16.06 -17.24 -20.99
CA ASP A 37 -17.04 -17.01 -22.06
C ASP A 37 -16.35 -17.14 -23.44
N LYS A 38 -17.10 -16.85 -24.52
CA LYS A 38 -16.56 -16.95 -25.90
C LYS A 38 -15.57 -15.84 -26.26
N GLU A 39 -15.55 -14.76 -25.51
CA GLU A 39 -14.62 -13.63 -25.61
C GLU A 39 -13.37 -13.83 -24.72
N GLU A 40 -13.18 -15.05 -24.15
CA GLU A 40 -12.10 -15.42 -23.23
C GLU A 40 -12.05 -14.60 -21.93
N ARG A 41 -13.21 -14.04 -21.50
CA ARG A 41 -13.37 -13.37 -20.20
C ARG A 41 -13.82 -14.41 -19.16
N ILE A 42 -13.37 -14.22 -17.89
CA ILE A 42 -13.77 -15.13 -16.81
C ILE A 42 -15.26 -14.98 -16.55
N ARG A 43 -16.06 -16.04 -16.81
CA ARG A 43 -17.50 -16.04 -16.52
C ARG A 43 -17.86 -16.64 -15.16
N ALA A 44 -17.02 -17.58 -14.65
CA ALA A 44 -17.28 -18.21 -13.34
C ALA A 44 -16.00 -18.85 -12.77
N ARG A 45 -16.01 -19.07 -11.46
CA ARG A 45 -15.02 -19.89 -10.75
C ARG A 45 -15.70 -20.97 -9.94
N ARG A 46 -15.05 -22.13 -9.80
CA ARG A 46 -15.49 -23.29 -9.01
C ARG A 46 -14.37 -23.79 -8.14
N TRP A 47 -14.73 -24.43 -7.04
CA TRP A 47 -13.75 -25.02 -6.13
C TRP A 47 -13.92 -26.54 -6.05
N ASN A 48 -12.81 -27.26 -5.93
CA ASN A 48 -12.73 -28.68 -5.58
C ASN A 48 -13.59 -29.61 -6.45
N GLY A 49 -13.72 -29.30 -7.72
CA GLY A 49 -14.50 -30.11 -8.67
C GLY A 49 -16.02 -30.02 -8.48
N GLU A 50 -16.51 -29.06 -7.70
CA GLU A 50 -17.96 -28.83 -7.58
C GLU A 50 -18.60 -28.51 -8.92
N SER A 51 -19.83 -28.97 -9.14
CA SER A 51 -20.60 -28.67 -10.37
C SER A 51 -21.25 -27.28 -10.33
N THR A 52 -21.37 -26.71 -9.12
CA THR A 52 -21.94 -25.37 -8.91
C THR A 52 -20.87 -24.30 -8.95
N ASP A 53 -21.20 -23.16 -9.53
CA ASP A 53 -20.28 -22.01 -9.54
C ASP A 53 -20.19 -21.43 -8.11
N ALA A 54 -18.98 -21.05 -7.69
CA ALA A 54 -18.78 -20.30 -6.44
C ALA A 54 -19.04 -18.82 -6.66
N VAL A 55 -18.64 -18.31 -7.84
CA VAL A 55 -18.85 -16.92 -8.25
C VAL A 55 -19.14 -16.88 -9.76
N ARG A 56 -19.96 -15.92 -10.18
CA ARG A 56 -20.26 -15.61 -11.58
C ARG A 56 -19.97 -14.14 -11.89
N TYR A 57 -19.51 -13.88 -13.11
CA TYR A 57 -19.19 -12.56 -13.63
C TYR A 57 -20.04 -12.26 -14.85
N GLU A 58 -20.63 -11.08 -14.89
CA GLU A 58 -21.40 -10.56 -16.01
C GLU A 58 -20.78 -9.26 -16.50
N TYR A 59 -20.70 -9.07 -17.80
CA TYR A 59 -20.04 -7.95 -18.46
C TYR A 59 -21.03 -7.15 -19.29
N ASP A 60 -20.83 -5.83 -19.35
CA ASP A 60 -21.56 -4.96 -20.25
C ASP A 60 -21.19 -5.18 -21.73
N ASP A 61 -21.86 -4.47 -22.63
CA ASP A 61 -21.62 -4.55 -24.07
C ASP A 61 -20.22 -4.05 -24.49
N TYR A 62 -19.51 -3.34 -23.60
CA TYR A 62 -18.14 -2.87 -23.81
C TYR A 62 -17.09 -3.82 -23.24
N GLY A 63 -17.50 -4.90 -22.60
CA GLY A 63 -16.62 -5.89 -21.96
C GLY A 63 -16.14 -5.49 -20.57
N THR A 64 -16.76 -4.51 -19.94
CA THR A 64 -16.47 -4.10 -18.57
C THR A 64 -17.27 -4.94 -17.58
N LEU A 65 -16.68 -5.33 -16.45
CA LEU A 65 -17.39 -6.10 -15.42
C LEU A 65 -18.52 -5.23 -14.81
N GLU A 66 -19.75 -5.63 -15.06
CA GLU A 66 -20.93 -4.93 -14.55
C GLU A 66 -21.46 -5.55 -13.26
N LYS A 67 -21.29 -6.88 -13.12
CA LYS A 67 -21.89 -7.61 -12.01
C LYS A 67 -21.06 -8.84 -11.62
N GLU A 68 -20.82 -8.97 -10.33
CA GLU A 68 -20.31 -10.18 -9.70
C GLU A 68 -21.39 -10.79 -8.80
N THR A 69 -21.60 -12.10 -8.88
CA THR A 69 -22.52 -12.82 -8.01
C THR A 69 -21.73 -13.87 -7.21
N ASP A 70 -21.52 -13.59 -5.94
CA ASP A 70 -20.93 -14.52 -4.97
C ASP A 70 -22.02 -15.43 -4.42
N LEU A 71 -22.05 -16.67 -4.92
CA LEU A 71 -23.04 -17.67 -4.58
C LEU A 71 -22.79 -18.29 -3.19
N VAL A 72 -21.52 -18.27 -2.75
CA VAL A 72 -21.10 -18.81 -1.44
C VAL A 72 -21.55 -17.88 -0.31
N ASN A 73 -21.35 -16.57 -0.47
CA ASN A 73 -21.72 -15.58 0.55
C ASN A 73 -23.13 -15.00 0.37
N GLY A 74 -23.80 -15.32 -0.73
CA GLY A 74 -25.15 -14.81 -1.02
C GLY A 74 -25.14 -13.31 -1.34
N ARG A 75 -24.14 -12.84 -2.08
CA ARG A 75 -23.87 -11.42 -2.35
C ARG A 75 -23.86 -11.12 -3.85
N ILE A 76 -24.27 -9.92 -4.20
CA ILE A 76 -24.14 -9.37 -5.55
C ILE A 76 -23.45 -8.03 -5.44
N ASP A 77 -22.36 -7.84 -6.18
CA ASP A 77 -21.70 -6.57 -6.39
C ASP A 77 -22.00 -6.08 -7.81
N LYS A 78 -22.39 -4.81 -7.94
CA LYS A 78 -22.72 -4.15 -9.21
C LYS A 78 -21.93 -2.88 -9.37
N ASP A 79 -21.30 -2.73 -10.50
CA ASP A 79 -20.51 -1.57 -10.86
C ASP A 79 -21.09 -0.87 -12.08
N GLN A 80 -21.04 0.46 -12.09
CA GLN A 80 -21.46 1.29 -13.21
C GLN A 80 -20.31 2.23 -13.59
N TYR A 81 -20.13 2.39 -14.89
CA TYR A 81 -19.05 3.18 -15.46
C TYR A 81 -19.63 4.31 -16.32
N ASP A 82 -18.90 5.41 -16.40
CA ASP A 82 -19.23 6.48 -17.33
C ASP A 82 -18.74 6.17 -18.76
N MET A 83 -19.06 7.06 -19.70
CA MET A 83 -18.67 6.90 -21.12
C MET A 83 -17.16 6.87 -21.36
N THR A 84 -16.34 7.23 -20.36
CA THR A 84 -14.89 7.15 -20.43
C THR A 84 -14.33 5.92 -19.72
N GLY A 85 -15.21 5.04 -19.22
CA GLY A 85 -14.86 3.81 -18.54
C GLY A 85 -14.42 4.00 -17.07
N ARG A 86 -14.75 5.13 -16.43
CA ARG A 86 -14.46 5.35 -15.02
C ARG A 86 -15.60 4.84 -14.16
N LEU A 87 -15.28 4.17 -13.06
CA LEU A 87 -16.27 3.74 -12.08
C LEU A 87 -16.99 4.95 -11.46
N VAL A 88 -18.28 5.04 -11.59
CA VAL A 88 -19.10 6.13 -11.03
C VAL A 88 -20.02 5.67 -9.92
N GLN A 89 -20.35 4.38 -9.90
CA GLN A 89 -21.15 3.78 -8.82
C GLN A 89 -20.77 2.33 -8.61
N SER A 90 -20.66 1.92 -7.34
CA SER A 90 -20.56 0.52 -6.91
C SER A 90 -21.67 0.25 -5.90
N THR A 91 -22.29 -0.92 -5.96
CA THR A 91 -23.38 -1.30 -5.06
C THR A 91 -23.26 -2.75 -4.66
N THR A 92 -23.27 -3.00 -3.36
CA THR A 92 -23.32 -4.34 -2.79
C THR A 92 -24.71 -4.65 -2.27
N LEU A 93 -25.24 -5.79 -2.73
CA LEU A 93 -26.50 -6.34 -2.24
C LEU A 93 -26.22 -7.65 -1.50
N GLU A 94 -26.91 -7.85 -0.38
CA GLU A 94 -26.90 -9.11 0.35
C GLU A 94 -28.27 -9.79 0.28
N LYS A 95 -28.26 -11.11 0.28
CA LYS A 95 -29.45 -11.93 0.27
C LYS A 95 -30.30 -11.70 1.51
N ASN A 96 -31.59 -11.52 1.32
CA ASN A 96 -32.56 -11.32 2.40
C ASN A 96 -32.58 -12.54 3.33
N THR A 97 -32.67 -12.31 4.62
CA THR A 97 -32.78 -13.39 5.60
C THR A 97 -34.00 -14.28 5.32
N GLY A 98 -33.77 -15.59 5.28
CA GLY A 98 -34.81 -16.57 4.97
C GLY A 98 -35.15 -16.73 3.48
N ALA A 99 -34.57 -15.94 2.58
CA ALA A 99 -34.74 -16.14 1.15
C ALA A 99 -34.09 -17.46 0.69
N SER A 100 -34.78 -18.22 -0.15
CA SER A 100 -34.31 -19.46 -0.74
C SER A 100 -33.60 -19.23 -2.08
N GLY A 101 -32.89 -20.22 -2.59
CA GLY A 101 -32.23 -20.21 -3.89
C GLY A 101 -30.99 -19.32 -3.97
N GLU A 102 -30.48 -19.10 -5.17
CA GLU A 102 -29.34 -18.21 -5.44
C GLU A 102 -29.70 -16.74 -5.18
N PRO A 103 -28.70 -15.87 -4.89
CA PRO A 103 -28.94 -14.45 -4.76
C PRO A 103 -29.34 -13.85 -6.11
N THR A 104 -30.40 -13.08 -6.10
CA THR A 104 -30.96 -12.32 -7.25
C THR A 104 -31.28 -10.92 -6.78
N VAL A 105 -31.43 -9.97 -7.69
CA VAL A 105 -31.84 -8.60 -7.32
C VAL A 105 -33.18 -8.58 -6.59
N ALA A 106 -34.08 -9.53 -6.90
CA ALA A 106 -35.42 -9.60 -6.28
C ALA A 106 -35.40 -10.12 -4.84
N ASN A 107 -34.42 -10.97 -4.47
CA ASN A 107 -34.33 -11.56 -3.13
C ASN A 107 -33.17 -11.03 -2.29
N THR A 108 -32.59 -9.89 -2.70
CA THR A 108 -31.51 -9.17 -2.02
C THR A 108 -31.93 -7.75 -1.65
N HIS A 109 -31.19 -7.12 -0.74
CA HIS A 109 -31.32 -5.70 -0.42
C HIS A 109 -29.96 -5.03 -0.47
N THR A 110 -29.93 -3.73 -0.73
CA THR A 110 -28.70 -2.95 -0.77
C THR A 110 -28.18 -2.73 0.65
N VAL A 111 -26.98 -3.21 0.91
CA VAL A 111 -26.27 -3.01 2.20
C VAL A 111 -25.25 -1.89 2.11
N GLN A 112 -24.60 -1.74 0.95
CA GLN A 112 -23.59 -0.70 0.71
C GLN A 112 -23.76 -0.10 -0.68
N SER A 113 -23.46 1.18 -0.81
CA SER A 113 -23.22 1.81 -2.11
C SER A 113 -22.10 2.86 -2.00
N LEU A 114 -21.41 3.08 -3.11
CA LEU A 114 -20.44 4.13 -3.33
C LEU A 114 -20.78 4.86 -4.62
N GLU A 115 -20.90 6.18 -4.57
CA GLU A 115 -20.95 7.05 -5.74
C GLU A 115 -19.66 7.85 -5.82
N ILE A 116 -19.05 7.94 -7.00
CA ILE A 116 -17.76 8.60 -7.23
C ILE A 116 -17.98 9.78 -8.18
N GLY A 117 -17.52 10.96 -7.78
CA GLY A 117 -17.50 12.15 -8.62
C GLY A 117 -16.05 12.50 -8.99
N TYR A 118 -15.87 13.03 -10.19
CA TYR A 118 -14.58 13.43 -10.73
C TYR A 118 -14.56 14.92 -11.06
N ASP A 119 -13.40 15.55 -10.94
CA ASP A 119 -13.19 16.92 -11.40
C ASP A 119 -12.80 16.97 -12.90
N SER A 120 -12.59 18.20 -13.42
CA SER A 120 -12.19 18.41 -14.80
C SER A 120 -10.78 17.89 -15.15
N TYR A 121 -9.96 17.58 -14.14
CA TYR A 121 -8.65 16.95 -14.29
C TYR A 121 -8.68 15.43 -14.13
N ASN A 122 -9.88 14.85 -14.11
CA ASN A 122 -10.10 13.41 -13.99
C ASN A 122 -9.69 12.82 -12.61
N ARG A 123 -9.62 13.65 -11.56
CA ARG A 123 -9.33 13.21 -10.19
C ARG A 123 -10.63 13.01 -9.44
N VAL A 124 -10.65 12.01 -8.57
CA VAL A 124 -11.79 11.84 -7.65
C VAL A 124 -11.88 13.06 -6.74
N ASN A 125 -13.01 13.76 -6.76
CA ASN A 125 -13.24 14.93 -5.91
C ASN A 125 -14.40 14.75 -4.95
N ARG A 126 -15.24 13.71 -5.14
CA ARG A 126 -16.39 13.43 -4.30
C ARG A 126 -16.64 11.93 -4.19
N LEU A 127 -16.91 11.50 -2.96
CA LEU A 127 -17.38 10.16 -2.65
C LEU A 127 -18.68 10.28 -1.85
N VAL A 128 -19.68 9.48 -2.18
CA VAL A 128 -20.87 9.31 -1.35
C VAL A 128 -20.99 7.85 -0.99
N GLN A 129 -20.66 7.52 0.23
CA GLN A 129 -20.77 6.19 0.79
C GLN A 129 -22.10 6.01 1.48
N SER A 130 -22.76 4.88 1.27
CA SER A 130 -23.92 4.45 2.06
C SER A 130 -23.63 3.09 2.68
N LEU A 131 -23.96 2.92 3.94
CA LEU A 131 -23.92 1.64 4.64
C LEU A 131 -25.21 1.50 5.45
N GLU A 132 -25.98 0.46 5.18
CA GLU A 132 -27.29 0.23 5.81
C GLU A 132 -28.18 1.50 5.78
N GLY A 133 -28.20 2.20 4.66
CA GLY A 133 -28.96 3.43 4.46
C GLY A 133 -28.33 4.72 5.04
N SER A 134 -27.31 4.61 5.90
CA SER A 134 -26.60 5.78 6.42
C SER A 134 -25.59 6.30 5.39
N LYS A 135 -25.75 7.57 5.00
CA LYS A 135 -24.90 8.20 3.97
C LYS A 135 -23.83 9.10 4.59
N THR A 136 -22.61 9.03 4.05
CA THR A 136 -21.52 9.94 4.33
C THR A 136 -20.99 10.50 3.02
N LYS A 137 -20.90 11.83 2.93
CA LYS A 137 -20.36 12.53 1.75
C LYS A 137 -18.97 13.01 2.04
N THR A 138 -17.97 12.58 1.29
CA THR A 138 -16.59 13.05 1.39
C THR A 138 -16.23 13.84 0.14
N GLY A 139 -15.74 15.06 0.30
CA GLY A 139 -15.21 15.88 -0.78
C GLY A 139 -13.69 16.02 -0.62
N LEU A 140 -12.93 15.74 -1.67
CA LEU A 140 -11.48 15.92 -1.69
C LEU A 140 -11.14 17.32 -2.18
N VAL A 141 -10.35 18.07 -1.43
CA VAL A 141 -9.98 19.46 -1.73
C VAL A 141 -8.59 19.48 -2.35
N TYR A 142 -8.52 19.83 -3.62
CA TYR A 142 -7.25 19.96 -4.32
C TYR A 142 -6.76 21.42 -4.35
N GLY A 143 -5.46 21.58 -4.62
CA GLY A 143 -4.83 22.89 -4.65
C GLY A 143 -5.42 23.79 -5.74
N ASP A 144 -5.55 25.06 -5.38
CA ASP A 144 -6.04 26.14 -6.22
C ASP A 144 -4.86 27.07 -6.58
N ALA A 145 -4.51 27.13 -7.86
CA ALA A 145 -3.39 27.95 -8.34
C ALA A 145 -3.60 29.46 -8.07
N SER A 146 -4.87 29.91 -7.96
CA SER A 146 -5.19 31.29 -7.61
C SER A 146 -4.81 31.65 -6.15
N LYS A 147 -4.66 30.61 -5.30
CA LYS A 147 -4.27 30.74 -3.88
C LYS A 147 -2.80 30.38 -3.61
N THR A 148 -1.96 30.38 -4.62
CA THR A 148 -0.54 29.95 -4.53
C THR A 148 -0.36 28.50 -4.11
N GLN A 149 -1.41 27.68 -4.24
CA GLN A 149 -1.40 26.25 -3.94
C GLN A 149 -1.00 25.46 -5.19
N ARG A 150 -0.40 24.28 -4.97
CA ARG A 150 -0.02 23.38 -6.07
C ARG A 150 -1.24 22.55 -6.51
N PRO A 151 -1.72 22.65 -7.75
CA PRO A 151 -2.94 22.00 -8.20
C PRO A 151 -2.93 20.45 -8.08
N GLY A 152 -1.74 19.84 -8.08
CA GLY A 152 -1.58 18.38 -7.97
C GLY A 152 -1.69 17.84 -6.55
N LEU A 153 -1.60 18.70 -5.52
CA LEU A 153 -1.65 18.27 -4.12
C LEU A 153 -3.07 18.37 -3.56
N SER A 154 -3.38 17.49 -2.61
CA SER A 154 -4.58 17.62 -1.80
C SER A 154 -4.35 18.57 -0.63
N TYR A 155 -5.27 19.46 -0.38
CA TYR A 155 -5.24 20.41 0.74
C TYR A 155 -6.26 20.08 1.82
N GLY A 156 -6.85 18.91 1.76
CA GLY A 156 -7.72 18.36 2.81
C GLY A 156 -8.99 17.71 2.28
N LEU A 157 -9.92 17.48 3.17
CA LEU A 157 -11.22 16.88 2.84
C LEU A 157 -12.39 17.56 3.58
N THR A 158 -13.57 17.42 2.98
CA THR A 158 -14.83 17.76 3.62
C THR A 158 -15.60 16.47 3.94
N VAL A 159 -16.33 16.48 5.07
CA VAL A 159 -17.30 15.43 5.40
C VAL A 159 -18.66 16.10 5.59
N ASP A 160 -19.66 15.62 4.85
CA ASP A 160 -21.03 16.18 4.81
C ASP A 160 -21.04 17.70 4.57
N GLY A 161 -20.17 18.16 3.67
CA GLY A 161 -20.02 19.57 3.28
C GLY A 161 -19.20 20.43 4.26
N THR A 162 -18.80 19.91 5.41
CA THR A 162 -17.94 20.61 6.37
C THR A 162 -16.48 20.23 6.20
N GLN A 163 -15.56 21.19 6.10
CA GLN A 163 -14.14 20.92 6.04
C GLN A 163 -13.66 20.34 7.36
N ARG A 164 -13.23 19.08 7.32
CA ARG A 164 -12.76 18.31 8.48
C ARG A 164 -11.25 18.19 8.54
N GLN A 165 -10.57 18.23 7.40
CA GLN A 165 -9.12 18.21 7.31
C GLN A 165 -8.62 19.36 6.47
N SER A 166 -7.54 20.01 6.90
CA SER A 166 -6.76 20.96 6.10
C SER A 166 -5.29 20.61 6.22
N LEU A 167 -4.58 20.64 5.08
CA LEU A 167 -3.17 20.30 4.98
C LEU A 167 -2.35 21.52 4.55
N ALA A 168 -1.18 21.69 5.17
CA ALA A 168 -0.19 22.69 4.79
C ALA A 168 1.12 21.99 4.39
N TYR A 169 1.81 22.56 3.41
CA TYR A 169 3.01 21.98 2.82
C TYR A 169 4.15 22.98 2.79
N ASP A 170 5.38 22.46 2.86
CA ASP A 170 6.58 23.24 2.62
C ASP A 170 6.89 23.38 1.12
N ALA A 171 8.01 24.04 0.81
CA ALA A 171 8.47 24.25 -0.57
C ALA A 171 8.81 22.95 -1.32
N MET A 172 9.08 21.85 -0.59
CA MET A 172 9.36 20.52 -1.14
C MET A 172 8.09 19.65 -1.28
N ALA A 173 6.90 20.21 -1.02
CA ALA A 173 5.62 19.50 -1.01
C ALA A 173 5.46 18.45 0.10
N ARG A 174 6.25 18.54 1.18
CA ARG A 174 6.06 17.71 2.37
C ARG A 174 5.01 18.34 3.27
N CYS A 175 4.10 17.53 3.81
CA CYS A 175 3.08 18.02 4.75
C CYS A 175 3.75 18.46 6.04
N THR A 176 3.62 19.72 6.41
CA THR A 176 4.17 20.27 7.66
C THR A 176 3.11 20.39 8.75
N LYS A 177 1.83 20.41 8.36
CA LYS A 177 0.72 20.56 9.31
C LYS A 177 -0.56 19.96 8.73
N GLU A 178 -1.21 19.19 9.54
CA GLU A 178 -2.59 18.76 9.35
C GLU A 178 -3.46 19.38 10.44
N THR A 179 -4.57 20.00 10.06
CA THR A 179 -5.58 20.51 11.00
C THR A 179 -6.85 19.70 10.85
N VAL A 180 -7.23 18.98 11.90
CA VAL A 180 -8.50 18.25 12.02
C VAL A 180 -9.52 19.11 12.71
N THR A 181 -10.65 19.42 12.06
CA THR A 181 -11.77 20.19 12.62
C THR A 181 -12.86 19.23 13.08
N LEU A 182 -13.07 19.16 14.38
CA LEU A 182 -14.07 18.31 15.01
C LEU A 182 -15.50 18.88 14.88
N PRO A 183 -16.56 18.08 15.11
CA PRO A 183 -17.94 18.55 14.98
C PRO A 183 -18.29 19.80 15.77
N GLY A 184 -17.75 20.02 16.94
CA GLY A 184 -17.95 21.23 17.76
C GLY A 184 -17.14 22.45 17.31
N GLY A 185 -16.40 22.38 16.18
CA GLY A 185 -15.56 23.46 15.67
C GLY A 185 -14.19 23.54 16.35
N GLN A 186 -13.91 22.69 17.33
CA GLN A 186 -12.58 22.54 17.92
C GLN A 186 -11.60 22.02 16.88
N LYS A 187 -10.34 22.45 16.99
CA LYS A 187 -9.27 22.06 16.07
C LYS A 187 -8.21 21.25 16.79
N ARG A 188 -7.75 20.19 16.15
CA ARG A 188 -6.58 19.43 16.52
C ARG A 188 -5.53 19.59 15.42
N GLU A 189 -4.31 19.86 15.82
CA GLU A 189 -3.21 20.06 14.89
C GLU A 189 -2.19 18.92 15.03
N ASN A 190 -1.86 18.31 13.91
CA ASN A 190 -0.74 17.41 13.77
C ASN A 190 0.36 18.19 13.05
N CYS A 191 1.53 18.31 13.66
CA CYS A 191 2.67 19.04 13.11
C CYS A 191 3.80 18.08 12.78
N PHE A 192 4.51 18.34 11.68
CA PHE A 192 5.57 17.50 11.15
C PHE A 192 6.80 18.35 10.84
N THR A 193 7.96 17.95 11.35
CA THR A 193 9.25 18.55 11.08
C THR A 193 10.16 17.50 10.42
N TYR A 194 10.92 17.93 9.42
CA TYR A 194 11.81 17.06 8.66
C TYR A 194 13.26 17.36 8.99
N GLY A 195 14.11 16.32 8.92
CA GLY A 195 15.51 16.40 9.23
C GLY A 195 16.29 17.33 8.30
N THR A 196 17.48 17.72 8.76
CA THR A 196 18.49 18.40 7.96
C THR A 196 19.67 17.45 7.79
N LEU A 197 20.18 17.33 6.57
CA LEU A 197 21.39 16.56 6.29
C LEU A 197 22.56 17.12 7.12
N ARG A 198 23.31 16.25 7.79
CA ARG A 198 24.33 16.60 8.80
C ARG A 198 25.41 17.60 8.35
N HIS A 199 25.54 17.87 7.05
CA HIS A 199 26.58 18.73 6.47
C HIS A 199 26.08 19.69 5.39
N MET A 200 24.77 19.85 5.20
CA MET A 200 24.20 20.73 4.17
C MET A 200 23.07 21.57 4.77
N THR A 201 22.83 22.72 4.20
CA THR A 201 21.65 23.55 4.45
C THR A 201 20.36 22.90 3.90
N ASP A 202 20.50 21.74 3.27
CA ASP A 202 19.41 21.03 2.63
C ASP A 202 18.73 20.08 3.64
N THR A 203 17.42 19.99 3.58
CA THR A 203 16.60 19.12 4.42
C THR A 203 16.38 17.79 3.71
N ASP A 204 16.39 16.69 4.47
CA ASP A 204 16.05 15.36 3.97
C ASP A 204 14.53 15.10 4.01
N SER A 205 14.10 13.91 3.62
CA SER A 205 12.70 13.48 3.66
C SER A 205 12.31 12.78 4.96
N LEU A 206 13.26 12.58 5.90
CA LEU A 206 13.02 11.85 7.12
C LEU A 206 12.33 12.73 8.16
N LEU A 207 11.34 12.18 8.83
CA LEU A 207 10.59 12.86 9.87
C LEU A 207 11.44 13.00 11.12
N SER A 208 11.83 14.22 11.49
CA SER A 208 12.60 14.47 12.75
C SER A 208 11.70 14.65 13.95
N GLU A 209 10.52 15.24 13.77
CA GLU A 209 9.54 15.44 14.85
C GLU A 209 8.11 15.33 14.33
N MET A 210 7.24 14.82 15.16
CA MET A 210 5.79 14.82 14.98
C MET A 210 5.08 15.12 16.28
N SER A 211 3.98 15.89 16.22
CA SER A 211 3.00 15.98 17.30
C SER A 211 1.60 15.75 16.76
N ASN A 212 0.72 15.15 17.57
CA ASN A 212 -0.69 14.92 17.22
C ASN A 212 -1.65 15.72 18.10
N GLY A 213 -1.16 16.78 18.72
CA GLY A 213 -1.93 17.64 19.63
C GLY A 213 -2.18 17.03 21.02
N THR A 214 -1.76 15.79 21.27
CA THR A 214 -1.80 15.11 22.57
C THR A 214 -0.40 14.69 23.02
N GLU A 215 0.38 14.18 22.09
CA GLU A 215 1.70 13.63 22.29
C GLU A 215 2.64 14.15 21.20
N SER A 216 3.93 14.14 21.48
CA SER A 216 4.98 14.50 20.54
C SER A 216 6.08 13.46 20.56
N TRP A 217 6.68 13.25 19.41
CA TRP A 217 7.79 12.31 19.19
C TRP A 217 8.90 13.00 18.41
N SER A 218 10.15 12.71 18.77
CA SER A 218 11.32 13.00 17.93
C SER A 218 12.02 11.72 17.54
N TYR A 219 12.62 11.73 16.36
CA TYR A 219 13.23 10.57 15.70
C TYR A 219 14.69 10.86 15.34
N GLU A 220 15.59 9.93 15.67
CA GLU A 220 16.97 9.95 15.22
C GLU A 220 17.22 8.73 14.32
N TYR A 221 18.10 8.88 13.33
CA TYR A 221 18.32 7.87 12.30
C TYR A 221 19.81 7.54 12.18
N ASP A 222 20.12 6.33 11.71
CA ASP A 222 21.45 5.97 11.22
C ASP A 222 21.68 6.45 9.78
N ASN A 223 22.85 6.14 9.23
CA ASN A 223 23.24 6.60 7.90
C ASN A 223 22.48 5.91 6.75
N VAL A 224 21.79 4.79 7.02
CA VAL A 224 20.97 4.06 6.03
C VAL A 224 19.47 4.33 6.21
N GLY A 225 19.12 5.18 7.18
CA GLY A 225 17.73 5.63 7.42
C GLY A 225 16.96 4.79 8.43
N ASN A 226 17.57 3.86 9.15
CA ASN A 226 16.88 3.19 10.24
C ASN A 226 16.74 4.12 11.44
N ILE A 227 15.58 4.10 12.08
CA ILE A 227 15.32 4.82 13.32
C ILE A 227 16.16 4.18 14.43
N THR A 228 17.08 4.95 15.01
CA THR A 228 17.93 4.53 16.12
C THR A 228 17.37 4.97 17.46
N LYS A 229 16.53 6.02 17.48
CA LYS A 229 15.94 6.52 18.71
C LYS A 229 14.61 7.21 18.47
N ILE A 230 13.66 6.97 19.37
CA ILE A 230 12.39 7.69 19.48
C ILE A 230 12.31 8.28 20.88
N THR A 231 11.99 9.58 20.97
CA THR A 231 11.76 10.26 22.25
C THR A 231 10.35 10.82 22.31
N SER A 232 9.63 10.57 23.40
CA SER A 232 8.33 11.17 23.67
C SER A 232 8.27 11.62 25.13
N GLY A 233 8.31 12.93 25.36
CA GLY A 233 8.47 13.50 26.69
C GLY A 233 9.75 13.03 27.37
N THR A 234 9.64 12.37 28.52
CA THR A 234 10.76 11.76 29.26
C THR A 234 11.04 10.31 28.84
N LYS A 235 10.24 9.73 27.96
CA LYS A 235 10.35 8.33 27.53
C LYS A 235 11.20 8.22 26.29
N VAL A 236 12.18 7.31 26.32
CA VAL A 236 13.12 7.07 25.24
C VAL A 236 13.06 5.59 24.84
N ILE A 237 13.06 5.32 23.54
CA ILE A 237 13.25 4.00 22.97
C ILE A 237 14.45 4.08 22.05
N THR A 238 15.44 3.19 22.20
CA THR A 238 16.59 3.10 21.29
C THR A 238 16.66 1.73 20.62
N TYR A 239 17.16 1.72 19.38
CA TYR A 239 17.22 0.53 18.53
C TYR A 239 18.62 0.33 17.99
N GLN A 240 19.01 -0.94 17.81
CA GLN A 240 20.23 -1.33 17.12
C GLN A 240 19.91 -2.41 16.08
N TYR A 241 20.60 -2.35 14.97
CA TYR A 241 20.40 -3.23 13.82
C TYR A 241 21.71 -3.94 13.46
N ASP A 242 21.61 -5.10 12.82
CA ASP A 242 22.76 -5.79 12.22
C ASP A 242 23.05 -5.27 10.79
N GLU A 243 24.03 -5.87 10.13
CA GLU A 243 24.44 -5.51 8.76
C GLU A 243 23.37 -5.79 7.71
N LEU A 244 22.35 -6.61 8.03
CA LEU A 244 21.17 -6.87 7.20
C LEU A 244 19.98 -5.96 7.55
N ASN A 245 20.19 -4.94 8.40
CA ASN A 245 19.17 -4.06 8.94
C ASN A 245 18.09 -4.79 9.79
N GLN A 246 18.37 -5.98 10.33
CA GLN A 246 17.48 -6.66 11.25
C GLN A 246 17.58 -6.06 12.65
N LEU A 247 16.46 -5.89 13.35
CA LEU A 247 16.42 -5.37 14.70
C LEU A 247 17.06 -6.39 15.68
N ILE A 248 18.21 -6.05 16.29
CA ILE A 248 18.90 -6.92 17.24
C ILE A 248 18.78 -6.47 18.70
N ARG A 249 18.48 -5.19 18.93
CA ARG A 249 18.30 -4.66 20.29
C ARG A 249 17.27 -3.53 20.31
N GLU A 250 16.42 -3.56 21.32
CA GLU A 250 15.47 -2.52 21.68
C GLU A 250 15.63 -2.19 23.16
N ASN A 251 15.93 -0.94 23.50
CA ASN A 251 15.84 -0.45 24.88
C ASN A 251 14.59 0.43 24.96
N ASN A 252 13.53 -0.08 25.57
CA ASN A 252 12.22 0.55 25.58
C ASN A 252 11.91 1.16 26.96
N GLY A 253 12.14 2.46 27.09
CA GLY A 253 11.84 3.21 28.31
C GLY A 253 10.35 3.40 28.58
N VAL A 254 9.48 3.17 27.58
CA VAL A 254 8.01 3.19 27.76
C VAL A 254 7.56 1.94 28.51
N LEU A 255 8.04 0.77 28.08
CA LEU A 255 7.72 -0.53 28.67
C LEU A 255 8.62 -0.91 29.84
N GLY A 256 9.73 -0.17 30.08
CA GLY A 256 10.69 -0.43 31.14
C GLY A 256 11.54 -1.70 30.91
N ILE A 257 11.79 -2.06 29.66
CA ILE A 257 12.50 -3.28 29.27
C ILE A 257 13.59 -3.04 28.24
N THR A 258 14.57 -3.93 28.21
CA THR A 258 15.51 -4.10 27.09
C THR A 258 15.30 -5.47 26.48
N VAL A 259 15.19 -5.56 25.15
CA VAL A 259 15.00 -6.80 24.41
C VAL A 259 16.16 -7.04 23.46
N LEU A 260 16.72 -8.25 23.48
CA LEU A 260 17.71 -8.70 22.51
C LEU A 260 17.10 -9.77 21.61
N TYR A 261 17.33 -9.64 20.30
CA TYR A 261 16.87 -10.55 19.27
C TYR A 261 18.06 -11.25 18.62
N ALA A 262 17.89 -12.51 18.24
CA ALA A 262 18.87 -13.26 17.49
C ALA A 262 18.19 -14.01 16.34
N TYR A 263 18.88 -14.11 15.22
CA TYR A 263 18.38 -14.72 13.98
C TYR A 263 19.37 -15.74 13.45
N ASP A 264 18.87 -16.71 12.70
CA ASP A 264 19.72 -17.59 11.88
C ASP A 264 20.04 -16.97 10.52
N ALA A 265 20.83 -17.65 9.71
CA ALA A 265 21.20 -17.19 8.38
C ALA A 265 20.03 -17.08 7.38
N GLY A 266 18.87 -17.72 7.67
CA GLY A 266 17.64 -17.61 6.90
C GLY A 266 16.72 -16.49 7.39
N GLY A 267 17.14 -15.69 8.38
CA GLY A 267 16.34 -14.64 8.99
C GLY A 267 15.24 -15.15 9.92
N ASN A 268 15.29 -16.41 10.38
CA ASN A 268 14.37 -16.90 11.39
C ASN A 268 14.82 -16.43 12.77
N MET A 269 13.91 -15.85 13.56
CA MET A 269 14.20 -15.45 14.94
C MET A 269 14.43 -16.69 15.81
N THR A 270 15.64 -16.86 16.31
CA THR A 270 16.03 -18.02 17.15
C THR A 270 15.86 -17.75 18.63
N SER A 271 15.95 -16.49 19.04
CA SER A 271 15.82 -16.09 20.45
C SER A 271 15.33 -14.65 20.57
N ARG A 272 14.47 -14.42 21.58
CA ARG A 272 14.09 -13.10 22.06
C ARG A 272 14.24 -13.11 23.58
N LYS A 273 15.17 -12.30 24.11
CA LYS A 273 15.47 -12.21 25.54
C LYS A 273 15.09 -10.85 26.07
N THR A 274 14.30 -10.81 27.14
CA THR A 274 13.87 -9.57 27.81
C THR A 274 14.62 -9.39 29.12
N TYR A 275 15.04 -8.16 29.39
CA TYR A 275 15.79 -7.72 30.57
C TYR A 275 15.11 -6.49 31.17
N ALA A 276 15.46 -6.12 32.39
CA ALA A 276 15.16 -4.80 32.92
C ALA A 276 15.80 -3.72 32.02
N TYR A 277 15.12 -2.58 31.91
CA TYR A 277 15.59 -1.48 31.07
C TYR A 277 17.04 -1.08 31.37
N THR A 278 17.85 -1.03 30.34
CA THR A 278 19.22 -0.52 30.38
C THR A 278 19.70 -0.11 28.99
N GLU A 279 20.41 0.99 28.89
CA GLU A 279 21.13 1.38 27.68
C GLU A 279 22.53 0.78 27.60
N GLY A 280 23.06 0.28 28.73
CA GLY A 280 24.35 -0.36 28.84
C GLY A 280 24.30 -1.88 28.67
N ALA A 281 25.22 -2.58 29.35
CA ALA A 281 25.26 -4.03 29.36
C ALA A 281 24.01 -4.60 30.06
N VAL A 282 23.43 -5.65 29.49
CA VAL A 282 22.32 -6.38 30.11
C VAL A 282 22.80 -7.28 31.24
N SER A 283 21.96 -7.50 32.22
CA SER A 283 22.28 -8.34 33.40
C SER A 283 21.50 -9.67 33.37
N THR A 284 20.50 -9.81 34.24
CA THR A 284 19.73 -11.04 34.37
C THR A 284 18.56 -11.08 33.40
N VAL A 285 18.42 -12.19 32.65
CA VAL A 285 17.28 -12.44 31.77
C VAL A 285 16.02 -12.55 32.60
N GLN A 286 15.02 -11.71 32.31
CA GLN A 286 13.69 -11.78 32.92
C GLN A 286 12.81 -12.83 32.23
N THR A 287 12.77 -12.78 30.89
CA THR A 287 12.06 -13.77 30.08
C THR A 287 12.87 -14.10 28.83
N GLN A 288 12.71 -15.33 28.35
CA GLN A 288 13.35 -15.78 27.10
C GLN A 288 12.32 -16.55 26.28
N ASP A 289 12.14 -16.12 25.05
CA ASP A 289 11.42 -16.88 24.06
C ASP A 289 12.36 -17.77 23.27
N LEU A 290 12.00 -19.03 23.13
CA LEU A 290 12.74 -20.05 22.39
C LEU A 290 11.93 -20.48 21.16
N PHE A 291 12.59 -20.48 20.02
CA PHE A 291 12.04 -20.84 18.73
C PHE A 291 12.75 -22.09 18.21
N THR A 292 12.00 -23.08 17.77
CA THR A 292 12.54 -24.29 17.17
C THR A 292 12.00 -24.43 15.76
N TYR A 293 12.89 -24.49 14.78
CA TYR A 293 12.54 -24.60 13.38
C TYR A 293 12.82 -26.00 12.83
N ARG A 294 12.25 -26.30 11.67
CA ARG A 294 12.52 -27.53 10.94
C ARG A 294 13.99 -27.55 10.48
N THR A 295 14.65 -28.70 10.63
CA THR A 295 16.08 -28.86 10.24
C THR A 295 16.25 -29.37 8.82
N GLU A 296 15.22 -30.00 8.26
CA GLU A 296 15.23 -30.57 6.90
C GLU A 296 14.03 -30.08 6.12
N GLY A 297 14.14 -30.08 4.81
CA GLY A 297 13.09 -29.61 3.89
C GLY A 297 12.89 -28.09 3.98
N TRP A 298 11.69 -27.64 4.29
CA TRP A 298 11.37 -26.19 4.39
C TRP A 298 11.74 -25.65 5.78
N LYS A 299 12.98 -25.20 5.90
CA LYS A 299 13.62 -24.83 7.18
C LYS A 299 13.02 -23.60 7.87
N ASP A 300 12.23 -22.79 7.17
CA ASP A 300 11.58 -21.61 7.75
C ASP A 300 10.30 -21.93 8.52
N GLN A 301 9.86 -23.21 8.52
CA GLN A 301 8.70 -23.64 9.28
C GLN A 301 9.03 -23.73 10.77
N LEU A 302 8.35 -22.92 11.58
CA LEU A 302 8.45 -22.93 13.03
C LEU A 302 7.75 -24.18 13.57
N LEU A 303 8.43 -25.00 14.34
CA LEU A 303 7.86 -26.22 14.97
C LEU A 303 7.39 -25.98 16.39
N SER A 304 8.04 -25.07 17.11
CA SER A 304 7.71 -24.75 18.50
C SER A 304 8.11 -23.32 18.86
N TRP A 305 7.27 -22.66 19.65
CA TRP A 305 7.57 -21.43 20.35
C TRP A 305 7.23 -21.59 21.83
N ASN A 306 8.22 -21.49 22.72
CA ASN A 306 8.06 -21.71 24.17
C ASN A 306 7.31 -23.01 24.52
N GLY A 307 7.61 -24.09 23.78
CA GLY A 307 6.95 -25.39 23.95
C GLY A 307 5.55 -25.48 23.33
N LYS A 308 4.98 -24.41 22.81
CA LYS A 308 3.72 -24.42 22.04
C LYS A 308 3.98 -24.90 20.63
N SER A 309 3.26 -25.95 20.21
CA SER A 309 3.50 -26.62 18.94
C SER A 309 2.95 -25.87 17.73
N TYR A 310 3.59 -26.13 16.58
CA TYR A 310 3.17 -25.74 15.24
C TYR A 310 3.22 -26.95 14.32
N ALA A 311 2.27 -27.05 13.40
CA ALA A 311 2.25 -28.05 12.35
C ALA A 311 1.71 -27.40 11.06
N TYR A 312 2.08 -27.93 9.89
CA TYR A 312 1.75 -27.31 8.61
C TYR A 312 1.21 -28.33 7.61
N ASP A 313 0.32 -27.89 6.74
CA ASP A 313 -0.06 -28.63 5.53
C ASP A 313 1.05 -28.55 4.45
N ALA A 314 0.83 -29.19 3.32
CA ALA A 314 1.80 -29.18 2.22
C ALA A 314 1.94 -27.82 1.51
N GLY A 315 0.92 -26.95 1.60
CA GLY A 315 0.95 -25.58 1.10
C GLY A 315 1.67 -24.58 2.01
N GLY A 316 2.14 -25.03 3.20
CA GLY A 316 2.80 -24.17 4.17
C GLY A 316 1.84 -23.40 5.06
N ASN A 317 0.56 -23.74 5.09
CA ASN A 317 -0.38 -23.16 6.02
C ASN A 317 -0.32 -23.91 7.36
N PRO A 318 -0.27 -23.25 8.53
CA PRO A 318 -0.24 -23.96 9.79
C PRO A 318 -1.59 -24.62 10.09
N THR A 319 -1.57 -25.94 10.33
CA THR A 319 -2.73 -26.69 10.87
C THR A 319 -2.79 -26.62 12.38
N VAL A 320 -1.66 -26.30 13.01
CA VAL A 320 -1.56 -25.98 14.45
C VAL A 320 -0.73 -24.71 14.60
N LEU A 321 -1.25 -23.74 15.35
CA LEU A 321 -0.62 -22.45 15.67
C LEU A 321 -0.64 -22.25 17.18
N ARG A 322 0.51 -22.28 17.84
CA ARG A 322 0.60 -22.14 19.31
C ARG A 322 -0.30 -23.13 20.08
N GLY A 323 -0.48 -24.36 19.55
CA GLY A 323 -1.37 -25.36 20.08
C GLY A 323 -2.85 -25.24 19.71
N MET A 324 -3.26 -24.17 19.02
CA MET A 324 -4.61 -24.00 18.48
C MET A 324 -4.74 -24.72 17.13
N ALA A 325 -5.85 -25.41 16.89
CA ALA A 325 -6.12 -26.03 15.58
C ALA A 325 -6.66 -25.02 14.57
N LEU A 326 -6.10 -25.02 13.36
CA LEU A 326 -6.51 -24.18 12.23
C LEU A 326 -7.03 -25.05 11.08
N THR A 327 -8.03 -24.53 10.38
CA THR A 327 -8.55 -25.12 9.14
C THR A 327 -8.44 -24.11 8.03
N TRP A 328 -7.82 -24.53 6.91
CA TRP A 328 -7.66 -23.76 5.71
C TRP A 328 -8.54 -24.32 4.61
N GLY A 329 -8.91 -23.48 3.63
CA GLY A 329 -9.65 -23.88 2.46
C GLY A 329 -9.40 -22.92 1.32
N GLU A 330 -9.82 -23.31 0.13
CA GLU A 330 -9.63 -22.48 -1.07
C GLU A 330 -8.17 -22.04 -1.20
N GLY A 331 -7.27 -23.03 -1.07
CA GLY A 331 -5.82 -22.87 -1.12
C GLY A 331 -5.23 -22.32 0.18
N ARG A 332 -5.36 -21.06 0.44
CA ARG A 332 -4.61 -20.34 1.51
C ARG A 332 -5.51 -19.49 2.41
N ARG A 333 -6.83 -19.70 2.37
CA ARG A 333 -7.80 -18.94 3.14
C ARG A 333 -8.06 -19.59 4.49
N LEU A 334 -7.79 -18.88 5.56
CA LEU A 334 -8.04 -19.35 6.93
C LEU A 334 -9.56 -19.40 7.18
N LYS A 335 -10.13 -20.59 7.29
CA LYS A 335 -11.57 -20.76 7.51
C LYS A 335 -11.94 -20.78 8.99
N ARG A 336 -11.05 -21.31 9.86
CA ARG A 336 -11.38 -21.54 11.26
C ARG A 336 -10.14 -21.58 12.14
N ILE A 337 -10.27 -21.01 13.34
CA ILE A 337 -9.33 -21.18 14.45
C ILE A 337 -10.11 -21.72 15.65
N ALA A 338 -9.68 -22.87 16.21
CA ALA A 338 -10.18 -23.36 17.48
C ALA A 338 -9.31 -22.79 18.62
N ALA A 339 -9.63 -21.58 19.08
CA ALA A 339 -8.95 -20.94 20.20
C ALA A 339 -9.50 -21.42 21.54
N THR A 340 -8.72 -21.26 22.62
CA THR A 340 -9.17 -21.60 23.99
C THR A 340 -10.36 -20.76 24.43
N SER A 341 -10.52 -19.55 23.88
CA SER A 341 -11.66 -18.64 24.11
C SER A 341 -12.92 -19.01 23.32
N GLY A 342 -12.85 -20.05 22.48
CA GLY A 342 -13.92 -20.44 21.57
C GLY A 342 -13.50 -20.48 20.11
N GLU A 343 -14.42 -20.89 19.28
CA GLU A 343 -14.19 -20.96 17.82
C GLU A 343 -14.32 -19.60 17.15
N VAL A 344 -13.39 -19.31 16.23
CA VAL A 344 -13.46 -18.16 15.31
C VAL A 344 -13.51 -18.70 13.90
N THR A 345 -14.51 -18.28 13.12
CA THR A 345 -14.66 -18.66 11.70
C THR A 345 -14.62 -17.45 10.79
N PHE A 346 -14.13 -17.68 9.57
CA PHE A 346 -13.96 -16.64 8.57
C PHE A 346 -14.57 -17.05 7.23
N ALA A 347 -15.09 -16.08 6.49
CA ALA A 347 -15.51 -16.24 5.10
C ALA A 347 -14.89 -15.17 4.23
N TYR A 348 -14.67 -15.52 2.96
CA TYR A 348 -13.96 -14.67 1.99
C TYR A 348 -14.78 -14.56 0.70
N ASP A 349 -14.62 -13.44 -0.01
CA ASP A 349 -15.12 -13.29 -1.36
C ASP A 349 -14.20 -14.02 -2.38
N SER A 350 -14.56 -13.88 -3.66
CA SER A 350 -13.80 -14.51 -4.76
C SER A 350 -12.35 -14.03 -4.85
N ASP A 351 -12.08 -12.79 -4.45
CA ASP A 351 -10.74 -12.17 -4.50
C ASP A 351 -9.90 -12.46 -3.25
N GLY A 352 -10.47 -13.16 -2.25
CA GLY A 352 -9.78 -13.49 -1.01
C GLY A 352 -9.88 -12.42 0.06
N LYS A 353 -10.70 -11.38 -0.12
CA LYS A 353 -10.98 -10.41 0.93
C LYS A 353 -11.89 -11.04 1.98
N ARG A 354 -11.58 -10.84 3.24
CA ARG A 354 -12.38 -11.38 4.34
C ARG A 354 -13.69 -10.62 4.49
N VAL A 355 -14.80 -11.22 4.10
CA VAL A 355 -16.15 -10.60 4.15
C VAL A 355 -16.90 -10.88 5.44
N ARG A 356 -16.52 -11.91 6.21
CA ARG A 356 -17.20 -12.25 7.46
C ARG A 356 -16.27 -12.88 8.50
N LYS A 357 -16.49 -12.53 9.76
CA LYS A 357 -15.91 -13.18 10.94
C LYS A 357 -17.01 -13.51 11.93
N THR A 358 -17.04 -14.73 12.47
CA THR A 358 -17.94 -15.12 13.56
C THR A 358 -17.12 -15.56 14.76
N SER A 359 -17.39 -14.98 15.92
CA SER A 359 -16.70 -15.28 17.18
C SER A 359 -17.55 -14.85 18.37
N GLY A 360 -17.52 -15.62 19.46
CA GLY A 360 -18.17 -15.27 20.73
C GLY A 360 -19.67 -14.97 20.59
N GLY A 361 -20.38 -15.69 19.70
CA GLY A 361 -21.81 -15.47 19.45
C GLY A 361 -22.12 -14.21 18.65
N ASN A 362 -21.10 -13.55 18.02
CA ASN A 362 -21.29 -12.39 17.15
C ASN A 362 -20.76 -12.67 15.75
N THR A 363 -21.41 -12.08 14.76
CA THR A 363 -20.94 -12.04 13.38
C THR A 363 -20.58 -10.60 13.01
N THR A 364 -19.38 -10.42 12.49
CA THR A 364 -18.91 -9.14 11.87
C THR A 364 -18.85 -9.35 10.37
N THR A 365 -19.61 -8.55 9.62
CA THR A 365 -19.54 -8.47 8.15
C THR A 365 -18.69 -7.27 7.76
N TYR A 366 -17.80 -7.45 6.80
CA TYR A 366 -16.88 -6.43 6.29
C TYR A 366 -17.31 -6.01 4.88
N TYR A 367 -17.28 -4.72 4.65
CA TYR A 367 -17.66 -4.10 3.37
C TYR A 367 -16.48 -3.33 2.79
N TYR A 368 -16.25 -3.50 1.50
CA TYR A 368 -15.08 -2.93 0.82
C TYR A 368 -15.54 -2.03 -0.35
N ASN A 369 -14.75 -0.99 -0.59
CA ASN A 369 -14.75 -0.23 -1.85
C ASN A 369 -13.42 -0.57 -2.55
N GLY A 370 -13.47 -1.41 -3.56
CA GLY A 370 -12.24 -2.03 -4.08
C GLY A 370 -11.51 -2.82 -2.99
N ASN A 371 -10.26 -2.50 -2.71
CA ASN A 371 -9.47 -3.14 -1.64
C ASN A 371 -9.57 -2.42 -0.27
N VAL A 372 -10.26 -1.29 -0.21
CA VAL A 372 -10.33 -0.46 1.00
C VAL A 372 -11.53 -0.88 1.85
N LEU A 373 -11.30 -1.24 3.11
CA LEU A 373 -12.37 -1.55 4.06
C LEU A 373 -13.20 -0.28 4.34
N SER A 374 -14.40 -0.21 3.77
CA SER A 374 -15.28 0.97 3.82
C SER A 374 -16.17 1.02 5.06
N GLY A 375 -16.45 -0.17 5.63
CA GLY A 375 -17.26 -0.27 6.81
C GLY A 375 -17.38 -1.69 7.31
N LEU A 376 -18.02 -1.84 8.46
CA LEU A 376 -18.40 -3.13 9.01
C LEU A 376 -19.75 -3.07 9.72
N MET A 377 -20.36 -4.23 9.86
CA MET A 377 -21.57 -4.40 10.64
C MET A 377 -21.40 -5.58 11.61
N LYS A 378 -21.67 -5.34 12.88
CA LYS A 378 -21.62 -6.37 13.93
C LYS A 378 -23.02 -6.69 14.42
N ARG A 379 -23.37 -7.99 14.40
CA ARG A 379 -24.66 -8.52 14.88
C ARG A 379 -24.43 -9.72 15.79
N ALA A 380 -25.38 -10.03 16.67
CA ALA A 380 -25.40 -11.34 17.30
C ALA A 380 -25.58 -12.41 16.20
N ALA A 381 -24.86 -13.54 16.32
CA ALA A 381 -24.92 -14.62 15.34
C ALA A 381 -26.36 -15.16 15.24
N GLY A 382 -26.85 -15.33 14.00
CA GLY A 382 -28.22 -15.73 13.74
C GLY A 382 -29.29 -14.63 13.92
N SER A 383 -28.92 -13.42 14.36
CA SER A 383 -29.87 -12.30 14.48
C SER A 383 -30.22 -11.70 13.12
N THR A 384 -31.49 -11.36 12.96
CA THR A 384 -32.01 -10.60 11.80
C THR A 384 -32.24 -9.12 12.12
N GLY A 385 -32.02 -8.70 13.38
CA GLY A 385 -32.20 -7.33 13.83
C GLY A 385 -31.13 -6.38 13.31
N ALA A 386 -31.34 -5.09 13.52
CA ALA A 386 -30.36 -4.05 13.18
C ALA A 386 -29.03 -4.32 13.91
N GLY A 387 -27.94 -4.31 13.16
CA GLY A 387 -26.59 -4.45 13.69
C GLY A 387 -25.97 -3.10 14.09
N THR A 388 -24.88 -3.15 14.83
CA THR A 388 -24.01 -1.98 15.01
C THR A 388 -23.20 -1.76 13.75
N THR A 389 -23.33 -0.60 13.11
CA THR A 389 -22.56 -0.26 11.91
C THR A 389 -21.42 0.70 12.23
N VAL A 390 -20.30 0.48 11.59
CA VAL A 390 -19.14 1.37 11.61
C VAL A 390 -18.75 1.66 10.17
N GLN A 391 -18.77 2.93 9.79
CA GLN A 391 -18.37 3.39 8.48
C GLN A 391 -17.02 4.14 8.60
N PHE A 392 -16.10 3.90 7.68
CA PHE A 392 -14.77 4.49 7.68
C PHE A 392 -14.68 5.58 6.62
N VAL A 393 -14.09 6.69 6.98
CA VAL A 393 -13.69 7.78 6.07
C VAL A 393 -12.17 7.83 6.07
N TYR A 394 -11.61 7.87 4.89
CA TYR A 394 -10.17 7.93 4.67
C TYR A 394 -9.74 9.33 4.27
N ASP A 395 -8.54 9.70 4.68
CA ASP A 395 -7.92 10.93 4.23
C ASP A 395 -7.45 10.81 2.77
N THR A 396 -6.88 11.88 2.26
CA THR A 396 -6.37 11.95 0.90
C THR A 396 -5.09 11.12 0.66
N GLN A 397 -4.54 10.53 1.73
CA GLN A 397 -3.39 9.62 1.71
C GLN A 397 -3.81 8.15 1.87
N GLY A 398 -5.12 7.87 1.95
CA GLY A 398 -5.65 6.52 2.16
C GLY A 398 -5.53 6.02 3.59
N LYS A 399 -5.28 6.90 4.58
CA LYS A 399 -5.29 6.53 5.99
C LYS A 399 -6.70 6.65 6.57
N PRO A 400 -7.15 5.74 7.45
CA PRO A 400 -8.36 5.94 8.23
C PRO A 400 -8.33 7.30 8.93
N PHE A 401 -9.24 8.21 8.56
CA PHE A 401 -9.32 9.57 9.11
C PHE A 401 -10.31 9.64 10.27
N MET A 402 -11.50 9.10 10.02
CA MET A 402 -12.53 9.00 11.04
C MET A 402 -13.35 7.73 10.86
N LEU A 403 -14.01 7.30 11.94
CA LEU A 403 -15.07 6.30 11.90
C LEU A 403 -16.40 6.94 12.34
N ARG A 404 -17.48 6.51 11.70
CA ARG A 404 -18.85 6.91 12.03
C ARG A 404 -19.62 5.71 12.57
N LEU A 405 -20.03 5.81 13.83
CA LEU A 405 -20.78 4.77 14.52
C LEU A 405 -22.30 4.97 14.29
N ASN A 406 -22.99 3.93 13.81
CA ASN A 406 -24.42 3.90 13.56
C ASN A 406 -24.93 5.11 12.75
N GLY A 407 -24.12 5.61 11.82
CA GLY A 407 -24.43 6.77 10.97
C GLY A 407 -24.58 8.10 11.71
N LYS A 408 -24.17 8.21 12.99
CA LYS A 408 -24.47 9.37 13.85
C LYS A 408 -23.27 9.94 14.59
N THR A 409 -22.42 9.11 15.18
CA THR A 409 -21.37 9.55 16.09
C THR A 409 -20.01 9.39 15.44
N ASP A 410 -19.27 10.48 15.33
CA ASP A 410 -17.96 10.52 14.68
C ASP A 410 -16.83 10.44 15.70
N TYR A 411 -15.83 9.62 15.42
CA TYR A 411 -14.58 9.51 16.16
C TYR A 411 -13.40 9.64 15.18
N PHE A 412 -12.31 10.29 15.62
CA PHE A 412 -11.18 10.62 14.77
C PHE A 412 -9.93 9.87 15.23
N TYR A 413 -9.15 9.37 14.28
CA TYR A 413 -7.96 8.58 14.56
C TYR A 413 -6.78 9.44 15.01
N LEU A 414 -6.03 8.94 15.98
CA LEU A 414 -4.73 9.47 16.40
C LEU A 414 -3.62 8.55 15.92
N TYR A 415 -2.56 9.16 15.41
CA TYR A 415 -1.39 8.47 14.87
C TYR A 415 -0.11 8.90 15.58
N ASN A 416 0.89 8.00 15.62
CA ASN A 416 2.28 8.36 15.80
C ASN A 416 2.98 8.55 14.43
N GLY A 417 4.25 8.95 14.44
CA GLY A 417 5.02 9.16 13.21
C GLY A 417 5.38 7.88 12.44
N LEU A 418 5.11 6.72 13.02
CA LEU A 418 5.28 5.42 12.36
C LEU A 418 4.01 4.95 11.63
N GLY A 419 2.90 5.73 11.75
CA GLY A 419 1.61 5.36 11.18
C GLY A 419 0.80 4.38 12.02
N ASP A 420 1.21 4.11 13.27
CA ASP A 420 0.41 3.31 14.19
C ASP A 420 -0.75 4.13 14.73
N ILE A 421 -1.91 3.53 14.86
CA ILE A 421 -3.06 4.14 15.50
C ILE A 421 -2.85 4.09 17.02
N THR A 422 -2.64 5.24 17.65
CA THR A 422 -2.42 5.34 19.09
C THR A 422 -3.72 5.56 19.88
N GLY A 423 -4.81 5.92 19.19
CA GLY A 423 -6.10 6.09 19.84
C GLY A 423 -7.18 6.68 18.94
N LEU A 424 -8.30 7.00 19.60
CA LEU A 424 -9.46 7.67 19.00
C LEU A 424 -9.90 8.83 19.88
N VAL A 425 -10.31 9.93 19.26
CA VAL A 425 -10.92 11.07 19.95
C VAL A 425 -12.38 11.24 19.54
N ASP A 426 -13.19 11.72 20.47
CA ASP A 426 -14.58 12.07 20.24
C ASP A 426 -14.75 13.51 19.67
N SER A 427 -15.99 13.91 19.46
CA SER A 427 -16.33 15.25 18.98
C SER A 427 -15.95 16.39 19.95
N SER A 428 -15.70 16.10 21.23
CA SER A 428 -15.27 17.04 22.27
C SER A 428 -13.74 17.08 22.42
N ASN A 429 -13.00 16.44 21.50
CA ASN A 429 -11.55 16.33 21.52
C ASN A 429 -11.00 15.55 22.73
N GLN A 430 -11.82 14.69 23.34
CA GLN A 430 -11.37 13.80 24.41
C GLN A 430 -10.85 12.50 23.82
N VAL A 431 -9.71 12.04 24.30
CA VAL A 431 -9.18 10.72 23.90
C VAL A 431 -9.99 9.65 24.61
N VAL A 432 -10.82 8.93 23.85
CA VAL A 432 -11.74 7.91 24.38
C VAL A 432 -11.23 6.48 24.20
N VAL A 433 -10.27 6.27 23.30
CA VAL A 433 -9.54 5.00 23.16
C VAL A 433 -8.05 5.29 23.09
N ARG A 434 -7.24 4.47 23.78
CA ARG A 434 -5.77 4.45 23.69
C ARG A 434 -5.27 3.03 23.44
N TYR A 435 -4.29 2.91 22.54
CA TYR A 435 -3.56 1.69 22.28
C TYR A 435 -2.07 1.87 22.56
N GLN A 436 -1.43 0.83 23.08
CA GLN A 436 0.03 0.74 23.19
C GLN A 436 0.51 -0.56 22.55
N TYR A 437 1.65 -0.51 21.92
CA TYR A 437 2.26 -1.62 21.21
C TYR A 437 3.71 -1.81 21.62
N ASN A 438 4.23 -3.03 21.50
CA ASN A 438 5.67 -3.23 21.39
C ASN A 438 6.12 -2.98 19.94
N SER A 439 7.41 -3.02 19.65
CA SER A 439 7.96 -2.74 18.31
C SER A 439 7.51 -3.73 17.22
N TRP A 440 7.00 -4.90 17.61
CA TRP A 440 6.44 -5.90 16.70
C TRP A 440 4.91 -5.80 16.53
N GLY A 441 4.30 -4.77 17.09
CA GLY A 441 2.85 -4.55 16.95
C GLY A 441 1.97 -5.34 17.91
N LYS A 442 2.53 -6.09 18.85
CA LYS A 442 1.71 -6.71 19.91
C LYS A 442 1.05 -5.61 20.73
N VAL A 443 -0.28 -5.66 20.83
CA VAL A 443 -1.04 -4.77 21.70
C VAL A 443 -0.69 -5.09 23.15
N THR A 444 -0.06 -4.15 23.86
CA THR A 444 0.37 -4.29 25.25
C THR A 444 -0.63 -3.69 26.22
N SER A 445 -1.39 -2.69 25.79
CA SER A 445 -2.46 -2.05 26.57
C SER A 445 -3.54 -1.50 25.66
N THR A 446 -4.79 -1.61 26.11
CA THR A 446 -5.94 -0.95 25.52
C THR A 446 -6.75 -0.31 26.62
N GLN A 447 -7.06 0.98 26.47
CA GLN A 447 -7.97 1.71 27.35
C GLN A 447 -9.15 2.20 26.51
N ASP A 448 -10.37 1.98 26.98
CA ASP A 448 -11.60 2.41 26.32
C ASP A 448 -12.54 3.06 27.34
N THR A 449 -12.75 4.34 27.21
CA THR A 449 -13.65 5.15 28.04
C THR A 449 -14.85 5.67 27.25
N SER A 450 -15.04 5.16 25.99
CA SER A 450 -16.10 5.62 25.10
C SER A 450 -17.52 5.31 25.56
N GLY A 451 -17.68 4.33 26.47
CA GLY A 451 -18.98 3.81 26.92
C GLY A 451 -19.71 2.92 25.88
N VAL A 452 -19.11 2.71 24.69
CA VAL A 452 -19.71 1.90 23.59
C VAL A 452 -18.82 0.76 23.14
N SER A 453 -17.76 0.44 23.90
CA SER A 453 -16.76 -0.57 23.55
C SER A 453 -16.11 -0.29 22.19
N LEU A 454 -15.76 0.97 21.95
CA LEU A 454 -15.26 1.48 20.66
C LEU A 454 -13.97 0.77 20.24
N ALA A 455 -13.09 0.42 21.17
CA ALA A 455 -11.87 -0.34 20.90
C ALA A 455 -12.14 -1.72 20.31
N THR A 456 -13.31 -2.33 20.61
CA THR A 456 -13.72 -3.63 20.04
C THR A 456 -14.43 -3.45 18.68
N LEU A 457 -15.01 -2.29 18.43
CA LEU A 457 -15.68 -1.96 17.18
C LEU A 457 -14.67 -1.46 16.12
N ASN A 458 -13.61 -0.80 16.55
CA ASN A 458 -12.54 -0.34 15.68
C ASN A 458 -11.62 -1.53 15.33
N PRO A 459 -11.49 -1.91 14.05
CA PRO A 459 -10.60 -3.00 13.66
C PRO A 459 -9.15 -2.55 13.48
N PHE A 460 -8.89 -1.26 13.31
CA PHE A 460 -7.56 -0.75 12.94
C PHE A 460 -6.68 -0.48 14.16
N CYS A 461 -5.49 -1.06 14.17
CA CYS A 461 -4.51 -0.91 15.23
C CYS A 461 -3.10 -0.57 14.68
N TYR A 462 -2.10 -1.38 15.03
CA TYR A 462 -0.70 -1.25 14.57
C TYR A 462 -0.65 -1.19 13.05
N ARG A 463 0.07 -0.22 12.49
CA ARG A 463 0.21 0.02 11.04
C ARG A 463 -1.12 0.08 10.28
N LYS A 464 -2.23 0.42 10.95
CA LYS A 464 -3.59 0.43 10.38
C LYS A 464 -4.11 -0.96 9.99
N TYR A 465 -3.43 -2.05 10.40
CA TYR A 465 -3.86 -3.41 10.11
C TYR A 465 -5.13 -3.77 10.86
N VAL A 466 -5.89 -4.68 10.27
CA VAL A 466 -7.12 -5.20 10.88
C VAL A 466 -6.78 -6.22 11.97
N TYR A 467 -7.04 -5.88 13.21
CA TYR A 467 -6.73 -6.68 14.39
C TYR A 467 -7.91 -7.54 14.82
N ASP A 468 -7.64 -8.80 15.12
CA ASP A 468 -8.59 -9.76 15.69
C ASP A 468 -8.23 -10.05 17.15
N PRO A 469 -8.85 -9.34 18.12
CA PRO A 469 -8.50 -9.50 19.54
C PRO A 469 -8.75 -10.92 20.08
N GLU A 470 -9.66 -11.68 19.46
CA GLU A 470 -9.98 -13.06 19.86
C GLU A 470 -8.82 -14.04 19.57
N THR A 471 -8.01 -13.75 18.58
CA THR A 471 -6.87 -14.59 18.17
C THR A 471 -5.51 -13.96 18.46
N GLY A 472 -5.49 -12.61 18.61
CA GLY A 472 -4.28 -11.81 18.70
C GLY A 472 -3.53 -11.66 17.36
N LEU A 473 -4.19 -11.97 16.25
CA LEU A 473 -3.62 -11.88 14.91
C LEU A 473 -4.06 -10.60 14.19
N TYR A 474 -3.23 -10.16 13.24
CA TYR A 474 -3.59 -9.14 12.26
C TYR A 474 -3.90 -9.78 10.91
N CYS A 475 -4.97 -9.32 10.26
CA CYS A 475 -5.32 -9.66 8.88
C CYS A 475 -4.77 -8.56 7.95
N LEU A 476 -3.82 -8.91 7.08
CA LEU A 476 -3.16 -8.01 6.14
C LEU A 476 -3.60 -8.29 4.68
N GLY A 477 -4.88 -8.59 4.46
CA GLY A 477 -5.38 -8.97 3.15
C GLY A 477 -5.01 -10.42 2.80
N SER A 478 -3.85 -10.64 2.19
CA SER A 478 -3.43 -11.97 1.71
C SER A 478 -2.91 -12.90 2.81
N ARG A 479 -2.39 -12.37 3.93
CA ARG A 479 -1.79 -13.14 5.02
C ARG A 479 -2.28 -12.69 6.40
N TYR A 480 -2.08 -13.58 7.38
CA TYR A 480 -2.22 -13.25 8.80
C TYR A 480 -0.84 -13.05 9.42
N TYR A 481 -0.70 -12.01 10.22
CA TYR A 481 0.51 -11.70 10.97
C TYR A 481 0.30 -11.99 12.46
N ASP A 482 1.25 -12.70 13.07
CA ASP A 482 1.29 -12.98 14.51
C ASP A 482 2.32 -12.09 15.22
N PRO A 483 1.91 -10.99 15.87
CA PRO A 483 2.82 -10.08 16.54
C PRO A 483 3.45 -10.70 17.82
N GLU A 484 2.89 -11.79 18.33
CA GLU A 484 3.42 -12.53 19.50
C GLU A 484 4.76 -13.17 19.15
N VAL A 485 4.88 -13.74 17.95
CA VAL A 485 6.11 -14.39 17.48
C VAL A 485 6.86 -13.54 16.43
N GLY A 486 6.28 -12.44 15.96
CA GLY A 486 6.92 -11.52 15.03
C GLY A 486 7.05 -12.05 13.59
N ARG A 487 6.07 -12.86 13.13
CA ARG A 487 6.13 -13.44 11.80
C ARG A 487 4.74 -13.65 11.18
N PHE A 488 4.71 -13.84 9.87
CA PHE A 488 3.49 -14.27 9.19
C PHE A 488 3.11 -15.70 9.59
N VAL A 489 1.80 -15.94 9.69
CA VAL A 489 1.19 -17.22 10.04
C VAL A 489 1.32 -18.23 8.90
N ASN A 490 0.94 -17.82 7.69
CA ASN A 490 1.05 -18.61 6.47
C ASN A 490 2.16 -18.08 5.56
N ALA A 491 2.66 -18.96 4.69
CA ALA A 491 3.71 -18.59 3.74
C ALA A 491 3.25 -17.52 2.75
N ASP A 492 4.17 -16.74 2.22
CA ASP A 492 3.92 -15.78 1.15
C ASP A 492 3.56 -16.45 -0.17
N ASP A 493 3.01 -15.66 -1.10
CA ASP A 493 2.87 -16.09 -2.46
C ASP A 493 4.26 -16.29 -3.10
N PHE A 494 4.37 -17.31 -3.94
CA PHE A 494 5.66 -17.61 -4.55
C PHE A 494 6.05 -16.59 -5.64
N GLU A 495 5.11 -15.84 -6.20
CA GLU A 495 5.45 -14.73 -7.10
C GLU A 495 6.45 -13.79 -6.44
N THR A 496 6.34 -13.61 -5.13
CA THR A 496 7.31 -12.89 -4.31
C THR A 496 8.74 -13.44 -4.48
N LEU A 497 8.91 -14.78 -4.56
CA LEU A 497 10.22 -15.40 -4.80
C LEU A 497 10.80 -15.10 -6.19
N THR A 498 9.95 -14.88 -7.18
CA THR A 498 10.42 -14.57 -8.55
C THR A 498 10.99 -13.17 -8.65
N TYR A 499 10.48 -12.24 -7.83
CA TYR A 499 11.00 -10.87 -7.73
C TYR A 499 12.21 -10.75 -6.80
N GLN A 500 12.51 -11.77 -5.97
CA GLN A 500 13.53 -11.72 -4.91
C GLN A 500 14.66 -12.73 -5.08
N MET A 501 14.90 -13.24 -6.28
CA MET A 501 15.90 -14.31 -6.50
C MET A 501 17.29 -13.96 -5.95
N ASP A 502 17.64 -12.69 -5.84
CA ASP A 502 18.98 -12.22 -5.41
C ASP A 502 19.02 -11.69 -3.97
N SER A 503 17.89 -11.54 -3.29
CA SER A 503 17.85 -11.12 -1.88
C SER A 503 17.91 -12.32 -0.95
N VAL A 504 18.84 -12.32 -0.01
CA VAL A 504 18.89 -13.34 1.07
C VAL A 504 17.66 -13.19 1.97
N GLN A 505 17.25 -11.97 2.25
CA GLN A 505 16.13 -11.66 3.14
C GLN A 505 14.76 -12.04 2.58
N GLY A 506 14.55 -11.92 1.26
CA GLY A 506 13.28 -12.23 0.63
C GLY A 506 12.96 -13.72 0.41
N LYS A 507 13.83 -14.63 0.86
CA LYS A 507 13.63 -16.08 0.67
C LYS A 507 12.84 -16.74 1.78
N ASN A 508 12.73 -16.11 2.94
CA ASN A 508 11.93 -16.60 4.05
C ASN A 508 10.47 -16.15 3.89
N LEU A 509 9.61 -17.05 3.43
CA LEU A 509 8.21 -16.74 3.12
C LEU A 509 7.34 -16.44 4.34
N TYR A 510 7.85 -16.57 5.55
CA TYR A 510 7.14 -16.24 6.79
C TYR A 510 7.68 -14.98 7.48
N GLN A 511 8.74 -14.39 6.96
CA GLN A 511 9.39 -13.23 7.58
C GLN A 511 8.53 -11.98 7.43
N TYR A 512 8.32 -11.26 8.53
CA TYR A 512 7.64 -9.97 8.53
C TYR A 512 8.66 -8.84 8.45
N CYS A 513 8.48 -7.93 7.49
CA CYS A 513 9.27 -6.71 7.33
C CYS A 513 10.79 -6.92 7.39
N PHE A 514 11.30 -8.03 6.86
CA PHE A 514 12.73 -8.39 6.91
C PHE A 514 13.34 -8.33 8.32
N ASN A 515 12.57 -8.62 9.38
CA ASN A 515 12.92 -8.44 10.78
C ASN A 515 13.23 -6.99 11.20
N ASN A 516 12.70 -6.02 10.46
CA ASN A 516 12.81 -4.59 10.75
C ASN A 516 11.43 -3.92 10.90
N PRO A 517 10.63 -4.30 11.91
CA PRO A 517 9.25 -3.83 12.08
C PRO A 517 9.16 -2.35 12.47
N VAL A 518 10.27 -1.74 12.92
CA VAL A 518 10.31 -0.32 13.29
C VAL A 518 10.28 0.56 12.04
N ASN A 519 11.04 0.16 11.01
CA ASN A 519 11.25 0.98 9.81
C ASN A 519 10.43 0.52 8.60
N MET A 520 9.79 -0.65 8.67
CA MET A 520 9.06 -1.24 7.55
C MET A 520 7.62 -1.58 7.93
N GLU A 521 6.73 -1.57 6.94
CA GLU A 521 5.34 -2.00 7.03
C GLU A 521 4.98 -2.85 5.81
N ASP A 522 4.01 -3.75 5.97
CA ASP A 522 3.48 -4.60 4.90
C ASP A 522 1.95 -4.49 4.90
N GLU A 523 1.40 -3.58 4.10
CA GLU A 523 -0.03 -3.23 4.13
C GLU A 523 -0.94 -4.33 3.58
N GLU A 524 -0.46 -5.13 2.64
CA GLU A 524 -1.27 -6.11 1.91
C GLU A 524 -0.88 -7.57 2.21
N GLY A 525 0.12 -7.75 3.07
CA GLY A 525 0.65 -9.07 3.40
C GLY A 525 1.48 -9.68 2.26
N GLY A 526 2.14 -8.86 1.46
CA GLY A 526 2.99 -9.27 0.35
C GLY A 526 4.41 -8.74 0.49
N TRP A 527 4.65 -7.51 0.05
CA TRP A 527 5.97 -6.88 0.03
C TRP A 527 6.10 -5.78 1.08
N PRO A 528 7.07 -5.85 1.99
CA PRO A 528 7.30 -4.78 2.96
C PRO A 528 7.85 -3.52 2.29
N LYS A 529 7.34 -2.38 2.75
CA LYS A 529 7.77 -1.02 2.35
C LYS A 529 8.44 -0.34 3.52
N TRP A 530 9.38 0.57 3.26
CA TRP A 530 9.89 1.47 4.29
C TRP A 530 8.74 2.33 4.81
N VAL A 531 8.65 2.48 6.12
CA VAL A 531 7.80 3.49 6.75
C VAL A 531 8.43 4.84 6.43
N THR A 532 8.15 5.34 5.25
CA THR A 532 8.52 6.69 4.89
C THR A 532 7.56 7.62 5.60
N GLY A 533 8.09 8.44 6.50
CA GLY A 533 7.28 9.46 7.18
C GLY A 533 6.42 10.19 6.16
N ILE A 534 5.13 10.07 6.33
CA ILE A 534 3.94 10.79 5.81
C ILE A 534 3.95 11.32 4.35
N ASN A 535 5.08 11.46 3.65
CA ASN A 535 5.15 12.36 2.47
C ASN A 535 5.40 11.78 1.09
N TRP A 536 5.80 10.53 0.96
CA TRP A 536 6.03 9.95 -0.37
C TRP A 536 4.75 9.46 -1.05
N LEU A 537 3.67 9.35 -0.32
CA LEU A 537 2.40 8.78 -0.77
C LEU A 537 1.37 9.81 -1.26
N ALA A 538 1.59 11.10 -1.04
CA ALA A 538 0.60 12.14 -1.34
C ALA A 538 0.20 12.23 -2.83
N THR A 539 1.03 11.78 -3.75
CA THR A 539 0.74 11.80 -5.21
C THR A 539 0.39 10.42 -5.78
N GLY A 540 0.77 9.33 -5.11
CA GLY A 540 0.61 7.97 -5.65
C GLY A 540 -0.61 7.21 -5.13
N VAL A 541 -1.00 7.40 -3.87
CA VAL A 541 -1.97 6.51 -3.19
C VAL A 541 -3.41 6.75 -3.61
N THR A 542 -3.82 7.99 -3.89
CA THR A 542 -5.18 8.23 -4.44
C THR A 542 -5.33 7.56 -5.81
N ALA A 543 -4.28 7.54 -6.60
CA ALA A 543 -4.23 6.81 -7.86
C ALA A 543 -4.13 5.30 -7.67
N VAL A 544 -3.41 4.82 -6.65
CA VAL A 544 -3.26 3.39 -6.32
C VAL A 544 -4.56 2.81 -5.77
N CYS A 545 -5.24 3.47 -4.85
CA CYS A 545 -6.52 2.97 -4.32
C CYS A 545 -7.61 2.90 -5.41
N ILE A 546 -7.61 3.83 -6.37
CA ILE A 546 -8.56 3.84 -7.49
C ILE A 546 -8.07 2.93 -8.63
N GLY A 547 -6.77 2.88 -8.89
CA GLY A 547 -6.17 1.99 -9.88
C GLY A 547 -6.24 0.51 -9.50
N ILE A 548 -6.09 0.19 -8.21
CA ILE A 548 -6.23 -1.18 -7.70
C ILE A 548 -7.69 -1.65 -7.77
N SER A 549 -8.66 -0.78 -7.51
CA SER A 549 -10.08 -1.15 -7.70
C SER A 549 -10.41 -1.47 -9.17
N VAL A 550 -9.75 -0.84 -10.13
CA VAL A 550 -9.89 -1.16 -11.57
C VAL A 550 -9.14 -2.44 -11.96
N LEU A 551 -7.99 -2.73 -11.34
CA LEU A 551 -7.22 -3.95 -11.62
C LEU A 551 -7.81 -5.21 -10.98
N THR A 552 -8.42 -5.09 -9.80
CA THR A 552 -9.02 -6.24 -9.09
C THR A 552 -10.41 -6.61 -9.59
N CYS A 553 -11.11 -5.73 -10.31
CA CYS A 553 -12.36 -6.08 -11.01
C CYS A 553 -12.17 -7.00 -12.23
N GLY A 554 -10.95 -7.51 -12.47
CA GLY A 554 -10.70 -8.69 -13.32
C GLY A 554 -10.90 -8.50 -14.81
N VAL A 555 -11.45 -7.37 -15.31
CA VAL A 555 -11.60 -7.13 -16.75
C VAL A 555 -11.69 -5.63 -17.07
N ALA A 556 -10.54 -5.01 -17.20
CA ALA A 556 -10.47 -3.75 -17.94
C ALA A 556 -10.25 -4.05 -19.42
N SER A 557 -10.87 -3.26 -20.33
CA SER A 557 -10.50 -3.33 -21.73
C SER A 557 -8.98 -3.18 -21.89
N PRO A 558 -8.34 -3.72 -22.92
CA PRO A 558 -6.88 -3.61 -23.10
C PRO A 558 -6.35 -2.17 -23.00
N VAL A 559 -7.16 -1.18 -23.33
CA VAL A 559 -6.81 0.24 -23.21
C VAL A 559 -6.89 0.72 -21.76
N MET A 560 -7.90 0.29 -21.00
CA MET A 560 -8.04 0.63 -19.59
C MET A 560 -7.00 -0.10 -18.72
N MET A 561 -6.70 -1.36 -19.04
CA MET A 561 -5.63 -2.12 -18.41
C MET A 561 -4.26 -1.48 -18.70
N ALA A 562 -4.02 -0.97 -19.90
CA ALA A 562 -2.81 -0.24 -20.23
C ALA A 562 -2.69 1.07 -19.42
N VAL A 563 -3.77 1.82 -19.22
CA VAL A 563 -3.75 3.07 -18.43
C VAL A 563 -3.63 2.78 -16.94
N ALA A 564 -4.40 1.84 -16.40
CA ALA A 564 -4.31 1.44 -14.99
C ALA A 564 -2.98 0.76 -14.67
N THR A 565 -2.52 -0.14 -15.55
CA THR A 565 -1.21 -0.78 -15.42
C THR A 565 -0.08 0.24 -15.54
N THR A 566 -0.19 1.24 -16.41
CA THR A 566 0.82 2.31 -16.53
C THR A 566 0.87 3.17 -15.27
N THR A 567 -0.27 3.45 -14.63
CA THR A 567 -0.34 4.25 -13.41
C THR A 567 0.18 3.48 -12.18
N VAL A 568 -0.23 2.22 -12.01
CA VAL A 568 0.25 1.34 -10.94
C VAL A 568 1.73 0.97 -11.16
N VAL A 569 2.10 0.61 -12.38
CA VAL A 569 3.49 0.31 -12.75
C VAL A 569 4.38 1.54 -12.62
N ALA A 570 3.91 2.75 -12.93
CA ALA A 570 4.69 3.97 -12.74
C ALA A 570 4.91 4.28 -11.24
N GLY A 571 3.87 4.17 -10.40
CA GLY A 571 4.00 4.38 -8.95
C GLY A 571 4.89 3.32 -8.28
N THR A 572 4.65 2.04 -8.54
CA THR A 572 5.47 0.94 -8.02
C THR A 572 6.86 0.90 -8.65
N ALA A 573 6.97 1.18 -9.95
CA ALA A 573 8.26 1.24 -10.64
C ALA A 573 9.14 2.40 -10.15
N THR A 574 8.57 3.54 -9.78
CA THR A 574 9.33 4.65 -9.20
C THR A 574 9.85 4.31 -7.81
N ALA A 575 9.05 3.64 -6.99
CA ALA A 575 9.49 3.15 -5.68
C ALA A 575 10.57 2.05 -5.81
N VAL A 576 10.39 1.11 -6.73
CA VAL A 576 11.36 0.04 -7.01
C VAL A 576 12.65 0.62 -7.62
N ASN A 577 12.56 1.59 -8.54
CA ASN A 577 13.73 2.25 -9.10
C ASN A 577 14.45 3.09 -8.04
N GLY A 578 13.74 3.82 -7.19
CA GLY A 578 14.35 4.55 -6.08
C GLY A 578 15.12 3.62 -5.13
N ALA A 579 14.56 2.47 -4.78
CA ALA A 579 15.25 1.45 -3.99
C ALA A 579 16.44 0.83 -4.74
N ALA A 580 16.31 0.58 -6.05
CA ALA A 580 17.38 0.05 -6.89
C ALA A 580 18.52 1.05 -7.09
N GLU A 581 18.24 2.34 -7.21
CA GLU A 581 19.24 3.40 -7.30
C GLU A 581 19.98 3.62 -5.97
N ILE A 582 19.26 3.51 -4.83
CA ILE A 582 19.88 3.50 -3.51
C ILE A 582 20.79 2.27 -3.37
N GLN A 583 20.33 1.10 -3.79
CA GLN A 583 21.13 -0.12 -3.79
C GLN A 583 22.36 0.03 -4.70
N GLU A 584 22.25 0.62 -5.89
CA GLU A 584 23.37 0.87 -6.80
C GLU A 584 24.40 1.81 -6.18
N SER A 585 23.97 2.85 -5.47
CA SER A 585 24.85 3.79 -4.78
C SER A 585 25.64 3.13 -3.64
N VAL A 586 25.08 2.10 -3.01
CA VAL A 586 25.70 1.38 -1.88
C VAL A 586 26.51 0.17 -2.34
N THR A 587 26.04 -0.57 -3.35
CA THR A 587 26.62 -1.88 -3.73
C THR A 587 27.21 -1.91 -5.13
N SER A 588 27.10 -0.85 -5.91
CA SER A 588 27.43 -0.77 -7.35
C SER A 588 26.65 -1.79 -8.21
N LYS A 589 25.48 -2.24 -7.73
CA LYS A 589 24.59 -3.18 -8.43
C LYS A 589 23.17 -2.66 -8.40
N ASN A 590 22.53 -2.59 -9.55
CA ASN A 590 21.14 -2.19 -9.69
C ASN A 590 20.31 -3.38 -10.15
N PHE A 591 19.47 -3.91 -9.24
CA PHE A 591 18.65 -5.09 -9.48
C PHE A 591 17.75 -4.96 -10.72
N VAL A 592 17.07 -3.82 -10.87
CA VAL A 592 16.15 -3.61 -12.01
C VAL A 592 16.93 -3.60 -13.32
N LYS A 593 18.06 -2.89 -13.35
CA LYS A 593 18.95 -2.84 -14.52
C LYS A 593 19.52 -4.22 -14.86
N ASP A 594 20.05 -4.89 -13.84
CA ASP A 594 20.85 -6.10 -14.05
C ASP A 594 19.99 -7.34 -14.34
N LYS A 595 18.81 -7.46 -13.72
CA LYS A 595 17.96 -8.65 -13.80
C LYS A 595 16.78 -8.51 -14.76
N ILE A 596 16.03 -7.44 -14.67
CA ILE A 596 14.86 -7.23 -15.54
C ILE A 596 15.35 -6.87 -16.94
N PHE A 597 16.32 -5.99 -17.03
CA PHE A 597 16.90 -5.55 -18.30
C PHE A 597 18.19 -6.27 -18.69
N LYS A 598 18.60 -7.30 -17.92
CA LYS A 598 19.78 -8.16 -18.19
C LYS A 598 21.05 -7.35 -18.45
N GLY A 599 21.27 -6.31 -17.68
CA GLY A 599 22.39 -5.38 -17.84
C GLY A 599 22.27 -4.43 -19.04
N ASN A 600 21.15 -4.43 -19.76
CA ASN A 600 20.91 -3.49 -20.85
C ASN A 600 20.62 -2.09 -20.28
N GLU A 601 21.68 -1.33 -20.08
CA GLU A 601 21.64 0.02 -19.49
C GLU A 601 20.76 1.00 -20.30
N LYS A 602 20.76 0.90 -21.62
CA LYS A 602 19.93 1.74 -22.49
C LYS A 602 18.44 1.45 -22.27
N ALA A 603 18.06 0.18 -22.18
CA ALA A 603 16.66 -0.21 -21.93
C ALA A 603 16.22 0.15 -20.52
N TYR A 604 17.09 -0.05 -19.52
CA TYR A 604 16.83 0.36 -18.15
C TYR A 604 16.65 1.88 -18.01
N ASN A 605 17.54 2.68 -18.60
CA ASN A 605 17.45 4.14 -18.56
C ASN A 605 16.17 4.67 -19.24
N VAL A 606 15.73 4.05 -20.33
CA VAL A 606 14.44 4.39 -20.96
C VAL A 606 13.29 4.09 -20.00
N TYR A 607 13.30 2.94 -19.34
CA TYR A 607 12.29 2.55 -18.37
C TYR A 607 12.29 3.48 -17.15
N ALA A 608 13.45 3.69 -16.49
CA ALA A 608 13.59 4.51 -15.30
C ALA A 608 13.18 5.97 -15.55
N ASN A 609 13.64 6.56 -16.66
CA ASN A 609 13.30 7.92 -17.01
C ASN A 609 11.84 8.08 -17.43
N THR A 610 11.25 7.08 -18.10
CA THR A 610 9.83 7.12 -18.47
C THR A 610 8.96 7.03 -17.22
N THR A 611 9.28 6.14 -16.28
CA THR A 611 8.55 6.00 -15.01
C THR A 611 8.69 7.25 -14.13
N ALA A 612 9.87 7.86 -14.06
CA ALA A 612 10.08 9.10 -13.31
C ALA A 612 9.27 10.26 -13.90
N ILE A 613 9.26 10.44 -15.23
CA ILE A 613 8.47 11.48 -15.91
C ILE A 613 6.97 11.25 -15.67
N VAL A 614 6.50 10.03 -15.79
CA VAL A 614 5.08 9.69 -15.58
C VAL A 614 4.68 9.90 -14.11
N ALA A 615 5.52 9.51 -13.15
CA ALA A 615 5.25 9.69 -11.72
C ALA A 615 5.23 11.18 -11.30
N GLU A 616 6.15 12.01 -11.83
CA GLU A 616 6.18 13.44 -11.52
C GLU A 616 5.01 14.24 -12.12
N LEU A 617 4.42 13.75 -13.21
CA LEU A 617 3.30 14.42 -13.87
C LEU A 617 1.93 14.04 -13.27
N GLY A 618 1.91 13.12 -12.31
CA GLY A 618 0.71 12.67 -11.61
C GLY A 618 -0.14 11.69 -12.41
N SER A 619 -1.12 11.10 -11.74
CA SER A 619 -2.04 10.07 -12.26
C SER A 619 -2.94 10.51 -13.43
N SER A 620 -2.82 11.74 -13.89
CA SER A 620 -3.63 12.31 -14.99
C SER A 620 -3.00 12.18 -16.38
N VAL A 621 -1.95 11.37 -16.54
CA VAL A 621 -1.33 11.15 -17.86
C VAL A 621 -2.23 10.22 -18.68
N SER A 622 -3.09 10.82 -19.49
CA SER A 622 -3.88 10.10 -20.49
C SER A 622 -2.98 9.48 -21.58
N GLY A 623 -3.42 8.39 -22.21
CA GLY A 623 -2.74 7.82 -23.38
C GLY A 623 -2.43 8.89 -24.46
N GLY A 624 -3.29 9.89 -24.60
CA GLY A 624 -3.08 11.04 -25.48
C GLY A 624 -1.88 11.91 -25.10
N TRP A 625 -1.58 12.08 -23.81
CA TRP A 625 -0.39 12.79 -23.37
C TRP A 625 0.89 12.05 -23.73
N LEU A 626 0.93 10.73 -23.53
CA LEU A 626 2.09 9.89 -23.88
C LEU A 626 2.37 9.95 -25.38
N VAL A 627 1.35 9.89 -26.22
CA VAL A 627 1.50 10.03 -27.69
C VAL A 627 2.07 11.40 -28.03
N LYS A 628 1.50 12.46 -27.46
CA LYS A 628 1.92 13.85 -27.70
C LYS A 628 3.35 14.13 -27.19
N ASN A 629 3.79 13.48 -26.10
CA ASN A 629 5.10 13.69 -25.49
C ASN A 629 6.11 12.59 -25.85
N LYS A 630 5.80 11.68 -26.76
CA LYS A 630 6.74 10.68 -27.26
C LYS A 630 8.08 11.27 -27.72
N PRO A 631 8.13 12.40 -28.44
CA PRO A 631 9.39 13.05 -28.80
C PRO A 631 10.18 13.55 -27.59
N ARG A 632 9.50 14.09 -26.57
CA ARG A 632 10.12 14.53 -25.30
C ARG A 632 10.80 13.36 -24.59
N ILE A 633 10.10 12.24 -24.44
CA ILE A 633 10.61 11.04 -23.77
C ILE A 633 11.82 10.50 -24.53
N LYS A 634 11.74 10.42 -25.87
CA LYS A 634 12.86 9.95 -26.70
C LYS A 634 14.06 10.88 -26.60
N ALA A 635 13.86 12.19 -26.63
CA ALA A 635 14.93 13.17 -26.49
C ALA A 635 15.60 13.06 -25.11
N TYR A 636 14.81 13.03 -24.02
CA TYR A 636 15.34 12.93 -22.66
C TYR A 636 16.20 11.69 -22.45
N ASN A 637 15.74 10.53 -22.94
CA ASN A 637 16.41 9.25 -22.74
C ASN A 637 17.71 9.10 -23.54
N ASN A 638 17.86 9.84 -24.65
CA ASN A 638 18.98 9.63 -25.57
C ASN A 638 19.84 10.86 -25.82
N ILE A 639 19.53 12.02 -25.20
CA ILE A 639 20.22 13.30 -25.49
C ILE A 639 21.74 13.23 -25.34
N GLU A 640 22.25 12.40 -24.44
CA GLU A 640 23.68 12.17 -24.23
C GLU A 640 24.37 11.56 -25.43
N ASN A 641 23.63 10.85 -26.28
CA ASN A 641 24.13 10.19 -27.49
C ASN A 641 23.91 11.02 -28.75
N TYR A 642 23.21 12.17 -28.64
CA TYR A 642 22.89 13.00 -29.78
C TYR A 642 24.13 13.73 -30.29
N LYS A 643 24.31 13.72 -31.59
CA LYS A 643 25.42 14.46 -32.25
C LYS A 643 25.07 15.96 -32.41
N TYR A 644 26.03 16.80 -32.10
CA TYR A 644 25.88 18.20 -32.34
C TYR A 644 26.03 18.53 -33.86
N THR A 645 25.10 19.31 -34.38
CA THR A 645 25.25 19.80 -35.77
C THR A 645 26.46 20.72 -35.89
N LYS A 646 26.93 20.93 -37.11
CA LYS A 646 28.10 21.77 -37.40
C LYS A 646 27.97 23.17 -36.80
N THR A 647 26.78 23.75 -36.76
CA THR A 647 26.48 25.06 -36.19
C THR A 647 26.79 25.15 -34.70
N ILE A 648 26.55 24.08 -33.93
CA ILE A 648 26.83 24.05 -32.49
C ILE A 648 28.26 23.59 -32.21
N SER A 649 28.82 22.73 -33.02
CA SER A 649 30.16 22.17 -32.84
C SER A 649 31.30 23.14 -33.26
N ASP A 650 30.98 24.33 -33.72
CA ASP A 650 32.01 25.30 -34.02
C ASP A 650 32.74 25.82 -32.76
N ALA A 651 34.00 26.28 -32.91
CA ALA A 651 34.85 26.66 -31.78
C ALA A 651 34.29 27.82 -30.94
N LYS A 652 33.40 28.65 -31.48
CA LYS A 652 32.78 29.74 -30.75
C LYS A 652 31.69 29.28 -29.80
N HIS A 653 30.92 28.29 -30.22
CA HIS A 653 29.88 27.67 -29.39
C HIS A 653 30.46 26.71 -28.35
N MET A 654 31.46 25.92 -28.69
CA MET A 654 32.13 24.95 -27.79
C MET A 654 32.84 25.62 -26.61
N LYS A 655 33.19 26.89 -26.67
CA LYS A 655 33.79 27.63 -25.53
C LYS A 655 32.80 28.00 -24.43
N ARG A 656 31.50 27.79 -24.62
CA ARG A 656 30.49 28.06 -23.59
C ARG A 656 30.47 26.89 -22.58
N LYS A 657 30.65 27.20 -21.29
CA LYS A 657 30.79 26.21 -20.20
C LYS A 657 29.63 25.23 -20.08
N TYR A 658 28.45 25.56 -20.59
CA TYR A 658 27.24 24.74 -20.50
C TYR A 658 26.98 23.85 -21.73
N ASN A 659 27.69 24.03 -22.85
CA ASN A 659 27.41 23.31 -24.10
C ASN A 659 27.52 21.79 -23.96
N ASN A 660 28.33 21.31 -23.04
CA ASN A 660 28.50 19.87 -22.78
C ASN A 660 27.73 19.36 -21.55
N SER A 661 26.87 20.17 -20.95
CA SER A 661 26.09 19.77 -19.79
C SER A 661 24.85 18.97 -20.19
N VAL A 662 25.00 17.65 -20.26
CA VAL A 662 23.90 16.70 -20.49
C VAL A 662 22.81 16.86 -19.42
N LEU A 663 23.21 17.08 -18.18
CA LEU A 663 22.27 17.32 -17.08
C LEU A 663 21.36 18.52 -17.35
N MET A 664 21.94 19.64 -17.81
CA MET A 664 21.19 20.84 -18.12
C MET A 664 20.24 20.64 -19.32
N GLN A 665 20.70 19.92 -20.33
CA GLN A 665 19.88 19.56 -21.49
C GLN A 665 18.69 18.69 -21.07
N LYS A 666 18.94 17.67 -20.23
CA LYS A 666 17.89 16.81 -19.66
C LYS A 666 16.87 17.62 -18.85
N GLN A 667 17.31 18.58 -18.04
CA GLN A 667 16.41 19.46 -17.31
C GLN A 667 15.52 20.33 -18.22
N ILE A 668 16.10 20.90 -19.29
CA ILE A 668 15.35 21.71 -20.26
C ILE A 668 14.31 20.84 -20.98
N ILE A 669 14.66 19.62 -21.37
CA ILE A 669 13.70 18.68 -21.98
C ILE A 669 12.60 18.31 -20.99
N LYS A 670 12.96 18.02 -19.74
CA LYS A 670 12.03 17.57 -18.70
C LYS A 670 11.00 18.64 -18.33
N TYR A 671 11.44 19.86 -18.05
CA TYR A 671 10.61 20.92 -17.49
C TYR A 671 10.21 22.00 -18.52
N GLY A 672 10.82 21.99 -19.69
CA GLY A 672 10.60 23.01 -20.70
C GLY A 672 9.29 22.83 -21.48
N LYS A 673 8.75 23.94 -21.99
CA LYS A 673 7.67 23.91 -22.97
C LYS A 673 8.20 23.31 -24.27
N MET A 674 7.55 22.27 -24.80
CA MET A 674 7.89 21.65 -26.08
C MET A 674 7.03 22.22 -27.20
N ALA A 675 7.67 22.59 -28.31
CA ALA A 675 7.02 22.99 -29.56
C ALA A 675 7.73 22.32 -30.72
N GLU A 676 7.02 22.05 -31.80
CA GLU A 676 7.64 21.68 -33.08
C GLU A 676 8.42 22.89 -33.67
N ASP A 677 9.52 22.58 -34.32
CA ASP A 677 10.31 23.62 -35.01
C ASP A 677 9.57 24.10 -36.26
N GLU A 678 9.55 25.42 -36.47
CA GLU A 678 8.88 26.07 -37.62
C GLU A 678 9.40 25.58 -38.98
N PHE A 679 10.62 25.05 -39.01
CA PHE A 679 11.27 24.55 -40.24
C PHE A 679 11.18 23.01 -40.36
N GLY A 680 10.46 22.33 -39.47
CA GLY A 680 10.32 20.88 -39.50
C GLY A 680 11.57 20.09 -39.09
N ASN A 681 12.57 20.75 -38.47
CA ASN A 681 13.83 20.12 -38.04
C ASN A 681 13.74 19.35 -36.72
N GLY A 682 12.56 19.24 -36.13
CA GLY A 682 12.36 18.50 -34.89
C GLY A 682 11.60 19.29 -33.83
N TYR A 683 12.11 19.29 -32.59
CA TYR A 683 11.43 19.91 -31.44
C TYR A 683 12.32 20.92 -30.73
N VAL A 684 11.74 22.03 -30.28
CA VAL A 684 12.37 23.01 -29.40
C VAL A 684 11.79 22.90 -28.01
N PHE A 685 12.65 22.68 -27.01
CA PHE A 685 12.31 22.75 -25.60
C PHE A 685 12.77 24.05 -25.00
N SER A 686 11.89 24.76 -24.29
CA SER A 686 12.19 26.09 -23.73
C SER A 686 11.88 26.10 -22.22
N ALA A 687 12.85 26.42 -21.38
CA ALA A 687 12.70 26.50 -19.92
C ALA A 687 13.36 27.79 -19.38
N LYS A 688 12.76 28.38 -18.34
CA LYS A 688 13.39 29.49 -17.62
C LYS A 688 14.51 28.95 -16.72
N GLY A 689 15.61 29.67 -16.61
CA GLY A 689 16.74 29.35 -15.75
C GLY A 689 17.63 30.56 -15.52
N TYR A 690 18.62 30.44 -14.64
CA TYR A 690 19.48 31.56 -14.25
C TYR A 690 20.87 31.47 -14.89
N VAL A 691 21.39 32.60 -15.33
CA VAL A 691 22.75 32.76 -15.79
C VAL A 691 23.34 34.00 -15.13
N ASN A 692 24.41 33.84 -14.35
CA ASN A 692 25.04 34.90 -13.58
C ASN A 692 24.03 35.71 -12.73
N GLY A 693 23.09 35.02 -12.05
CA GLY A 693 22.06 35.62 -11.21
C GLY A 693 20.89 36.28 -11.94
N LYS A 694 20.84 36.23 -13.27
CA LYS A 694 19.76 36.82 -14.11
C LYS A 694 18.91 35.69 -14.72
N GLU A 695 17.58 35.78 -14.62
CA GLU A 695 16.69 34.84 -15.28
C GLU A 695 16.81 34.96 -16.80
N ARG A 696 16.92 33.82 -17.48
CA ARG A 696 17.01 33.68 -18.92
C ARG A 696 16.11 32.58 -19.43
N LEU A 697 15.64 32.72 -20.69
CA LEU A 697 14.93 31.64 -21.37
C LEU A 697 15.94 30.75 -22.10
N TRP A 698 16.09 29.54 -21.64
CA TRP A 698 16.91 28.51 -22.27
C TRP A 698 16.12 27.83 -23.39
N ARG A 699 16.79 27.54 -24.49
CA ARG A 699 16.22 26.80 -25.61
C ARG A 699 17.17 25.69 -26.03
N LEU A 700 16.58 24.50 -26.26
CA LEU A 700 17.27 23.33 -26.76
C LEU A 700 16.50 22.79 -27.96
N GLY A 701 17.10 22.85 -29.15
CA GLY A 701 16.54 22.31 -30.38
C GLY A 701 17.13 20.95 -30.68
N VAL A 702 16.28 19.94 -30.85
CA VAL A 702 16.69 18.55 -31.10
C VAL A 702 15.90 17.96 -32.27
N ASN A 703 16.59 17.21 -33.15
CA ASN A 703 15.95 16.31 -34.09
C ASN A 703 15.99 14.89 -33.50
N VAL A 704 14.80 14.42 -33.09
CA VAL A 704 14.63 13.13 -32.39
C VAL A 704 14.79 11.94 -33.35
N LEU A 705 14.57 12.14 -34.63
CA LEU A 705 14.71 11.10 -35.67
C LEU A 705 16.18 10.93 -36.07
N GLU A 706 16.89 12.01 -36.28
CA GLU A 706 18.30 12.05 -36.68
C GLU A 706 19.26 11.95 -35.47
N GLU A 707 18.74 12.01 -34.25
CA GLU A 707 19.50 12.02 -33.01
C GLU A 707 20.54 13.12 -32.96
N THR A 708 20.13 14.36 -33.31
CA THR A 708 21.00 15.53 -33.36
C THR A 708 20.51 16.69 -32.50
N VAL A 709 21.45 17.45 -31.93
CA VAL A 709 21.20 18.74 -31.27
C VAL A 709 21.59 19.83 -32.23
N TRP A 710 20.64 20.67 -32.68
CA TRP A 710 20.86 21.73 -33.63
C TRP A 710 20.78 23.14 -33.02
N HIS A 711 20.28 23.26 -31.81
CA HIS A 711 20.28 24.51 -31.05
C HIS A 711 20.42 24.25 -29.55
N PHE A 712 21.33 24.97 -28.89
CA PHE A 712 21.43 24.99 -27.42
C PHE A 712 21.95 26.35 -26.94
N GLY A 713 21.14 27.08 -26.18
CA GLY A 713 21.53 28.37 -25.67
C GLY A 713 20.41 29.08 -24.90
N HIS A 714 20.72 30.29 -24.43
CA HIS A 714 19.74 31.17 -23.81
C HIS A 714 19.56 32.45 -24.64
N GLY A 715 18.29 32.89 -24.80
CA GLY A 715 17.93 34.13 -25.45
C GLY A 715 18.14 35.36 -24.57
N PHE A 716 18.25 36.52 -25.19
CA PHE A 716 18.33 37.82 -24.53
C PHE A 716 17.00 38.26 -23.98
#